data_fabc87a6b335be770931d183dac129d5
#
_entry.id   fabc87a6b335be770931d183dac129d5
#
_cell.length_a   1.000
_cell.length_b   1.000
_cell.length_c   1.000
_cell.angle_alpha   90.00
_cell.angle_beta   90.00
_cell.angle_gamma   90.00
#
_symmetry.space_group_name_H-M   'P 1'
#
loop_
_entity.id
_entity.type
_entity.pdbx_description
1 polymer ?
#
loop_
_entity_poly.entity_id
_entity_poly.type
_entity_poly.pdbx_seq_one_letter_code
_entity_poly.pdbx_strand_id
1 'polypeptide(L)'
;MADPLGGYVPDTVKNDEPIREPIARLGKMISDRMEVMLGKEKITKESPEYWGLAPICTDEQALIAIKMGKRKPRTFAQIKKLTKINDDEYLQKQLDEMSNNGLIEYNWENPQHEKQYVLPMYVPGSAEFTNMNADVLRDHPEMGRFFERMSRLPLEKVTPMVPLGGAGIGMHVIPVEKAIEMENHSVSVEHISHWLDKYEGKYAASPCSCRRSRVTYDEGCADDPEGWCIAVGDMADYVVETNKGGRYITREEVYEILEQAEENGFVHQITNIDGENKIFAICNCNVNVCYALRTSQLFNTPNMSRSAYVAHVEKDKCVACGRCVEFCPAGAVKLGQKLCKKDGSQVEYPKMPLPSEKKWGPEMWTEDYRDKNRINTHETGTAPCKTACPAHIAVQGYLKMASQGRYKEALALIKKENPFPAVCGHICNRRCEDACTRGNIDQAVAIDEVKKFIAAKDLEAETRYIPKKVVPSLKGQFDEKIAIIGGGPAGLSCAFYLAEKGYAPTVFEKNENAGGMLVYGIPSYKLEKDVVQAEIDVIKAMGVTIKTGVEVGKDITIEELRKQGYKAFYIAIGCQGGRKACIPGEDAEGVMTAVDFLREVNDKEEYPIEGDVVVIGGGNVAIDVARNSKRCGDVNVSMFCLEDREHMPASEEEIEEATEEGIKINCGWGPKEIIVRDGKVDGIVLKKCLSVMDYDGRFNPTYDENETITLSCKHVVLSVGQAIVWNNLLDGLNVKLDRGNRAIADSFTFQTDEPDVFVGGDVYTGPKFAIDAIAAGKQGAISIHRFVQPHSSLTIGRDPHYFVELNKDDINIENYDNSSRQVPMKDENISKNNPFRDAKLPFTEEQVKKETARCLGCGATIVDENKCIGCGICTTKCEFEAIHLERDLPGASVMRKSEDKLKYILPNGAKQAIKIKFSKKK
;
A
#
# COMPACT_ATOMS: atom_id res chain seq x y z
N MET A 1 -10.51 -16.37 -22.11
CA MET A 1 -11.02 -15.37 -21.17
C MET A 1 -11.69 -14.25 -21.92
N ALA A 2 -12.88 -13.88 -21.49
CA ALA A 2 -13.58 -12.75 -22.08
C ALA A 2 -12.80 -11.45 -21.80
N ASP A 3 -12.69 -10.59 -22.80
CA ASP A 3 -12.33 -9.20 -22.62
C ASP A 3 -13.30 -8.62 -21.56
N PRO A 4 -12.82 -8.07 -20.41
CA PRO A 4 -13.72 -7.55 -19.37
C PRO A 4 -14.61 -6.41 -19.86
N LEU A 5 -14.23 -5.79 -20.99
CA LEU A 5 -15.05 -4.83 -21.72
C LEU A 5 -15.60 -5.44 -23.02
N GLY A 6 -15.30 -6.72 -23.28
CA GLY A 6 -15.72 -7.43 -24.48
C GLY A 6 -17.22 -7.47 -24.59
N GLY A 7 -17.74 -6.96 -25.70
CA GLY A 7 -19.16 -6.93 -25.96
C GLY A 7 -19.97 -5.87 -25.23
N TYR A 8 -19.36 -4.95 -24.46
CA TYR A 8 -20.10 -3.83 -23.91
C TYR A 8 -20.65 -2.95 -25.03
N VAL A 9 -21.94 -2.81 -25.04
CA VAL A 9 -22.70 -1.91 -25.89
C VAL A 9 -23.69 -1.19 -24.97
N PRO A 10 -23.70 0.15 -24.94
CA PRO A 10 -24.62 0.88 -24.08
C PRO A 10 -26.08 0.63 -24.50
N ASP A 11 -26.99 0.62 -23.53
CA ASP A 11 -28.40 0.40 -23.79
C ASP A 11 -29.03 1.49 -24.68
N THR A 12 -28.44 2.67 -24.68
CA THR A 12 -28.84 3.81 -25.50
C THR A 12 -28.86 3.53 -27.01
N VAL A 13 -28.05 2.56 -27.48
CA VAL A 13 -28.02 2.16 -28.89
C VAL A 13 -28.67 0.80 -29.18
N LYS A 14 -29.17 0.12 -28.16
CA LYS A 14 -29.93 -1.12 -28.28
C LYS A 14 -31.42 -0.87 -28.58
N ASN A 15 -31.69 -0.04 -29.58
CA ASN A 15 -33.03 0.30 -30.01
C ASN A 15 -33.23 -0.03 -31.51
N ASP A 16 -34.43 0.01 -32.04
CA ASP A 16 -34.77 -0.28 -33.44
C ASP A 16 -34.50 0.90 -34.38
N GLU A 17 -33.98 2.01 -33.89
CA GLU A 17 -33.64 3.14 -34.74
C GLU A 17 -32.52 2.81 -35.73
N PRO A 18 -32.57 3.33 -36.96
CA PRO A 18 -31.53 3.09 -37.93
C PRO A 18 -30.22 3.76 -37.50
N ILE A 19 -29.09 3.22 -37.95
CA ILE A 19 -27.78 3.85 -37.75
C ILE A 19 -27.76 5.23 -38.41
N ARG A 20 -27.31 6.23 -37.70
CA ARG A 20 -27.13 7.60 -38.20
C ARG A 20 -25.86 7.65 -39.06
N GLU A 21 -26.06 7.64 -40.39
CA GLU A 21 -24.96 7.55 -41.37
C GLU A 21 -23.87 8.64 -41.22
N PRO A 22 -24.22 9.92 -40.93
CA PRO A 22 -23.19 10.95 -40.73
C PRO A 22 -22.27 10.63 -39.55
N ILE A 23 -22.82 10.10 -38.45
CA ILE A 23 -22.08 9.69 -37.26
C ILE A 23 -21.13 8.52 -37.58
N ALA A 24 -21.63 7.50 -38.26
CA ALA A 24 -20.81 6.36 -38.68
C ALA A 24 -19.66 6.77 -39.60
N ARG A 25 -19.89 7.69 -40.53
CA ARG A 25 -18.85 8.23 -41.41
C ARG A 25 -17.81 9.04 -40.65
N LEU A 26 -18.25 9.89 -39.71
CA LEU A 26 -17.36 10.64 -38.84
C LEU A 26 -16.51 9.69 -38.01
N GLY A 27 -17.13 8.72 -37.36
CA GLY A 27 -16.47 7.70 -36.57
C GLY A 27 -15.38 6.95 -37.34
N LYS A 28 -15.68 6.54 -38.57
CA LYS A 28 -14.69 5.93 -39.44
C LYS A 28 -13.52 6.87 -39.75
N MET A 29 -13.80 8.14 -40.00
CA MET A 29 -12.78 9.11 -40.39
C MET A 29 -11.78 9.41 -39.29
N ILE A 30 -12.21 9.49 -38.03
CA ILE A 30 -11.34 9.83 -36.92
C ILE A 30 -10.79 8.60 -36.17
N SER A 31 -11.26 7.37 -36.49
CA SER A 31 -10.74 6.14 -35.90
C SER A 31 -9.27 5.93 -36.29
N ASP A 32 -8.50 5.36 -35.39
CA ASP A 32 -7.13 4.88 -35.58
C ASP A 32 -7.02 3.35 -35.43
N ARG A 33 -8.15 2.65 -35.36
CA ARG A 33 -8.20 1.18 -35.44
C ARG A 33 -7.90 0.71 -36.86
N MET A 34 -6.87 -0.11 -37.02
CA MET A 34 -6.40 -0.56 -38.33
C MET A 34 -7.49 -1.30 -39.12
N GLU A 35 -8.32 -2.10 -38.49
CA GLU A 35 -9.41 -2.86 -39.10
C GLU A 35 -10.46 -1.92 -39.73
N VAL A 36 -10.81 -0.85 -39.04
CA VAL A 36 -11.76 0.18 -39.50
C VAL A 36 -11.15 1.04 -40.60
N MET A 37 -9.89 1.49 -40.39
CA MET A 37 -9.16 2.31 -41.38
C MET A 37 -8.99 1.59 -42.71
N LEU A 38 -8.67 0.29 -42.67
CA LEU A 38 -8.49 -0.55 -43.86
C LEU A 38 -9.80 -1.06 -44.47
N GLY A 39 -10.94 -0.71 -43.88
CA GLY A 39 -12.27 -1.13 -44.35
C GLY A 39 -12.57 -2.62 -44.14
N LYS A 40 -11.81 -3.32 -43.32
CA LYS A 40 -12.04 -4.74 -42.97
C LYS A 40 -13.19 -4.92 -41.99
N GLU A 41 -13.44 -3.92 -41.16
CA GLU A 41 -14.53 -3.85 -40.20
C GLU A 41 -15.43 -2.68 -40.55
N LYS A 42 -16.74 -2.93 -40.68
CA LYS A 42 -17.77 -1.90 -40.89
C LYS A 42 -18.24 -1.38 -39.53
N ILE A 43 -18.49 -0.07 -39.45
CA ILE A 43 -19.08 0.51 -38.26
C ILE A 43 -20.55 0.15 -38.20
N THR A 44 -20.97 -0.42 -37.08
CA THR A 44 -22.35 -0.74 -36.71
C THR A 44 -22.74 0.08 -35.48
N LYS A 45 -23.99 -0.01 -35.05
CA LYS A 45 -24.45 0.63 -33.80
C LYS A 45 -23.66 0.17 -32.56
N GLU A 46 -23.16 -1.08 -32.59
CA GLU A 46 -22.38 -1.69 -31.51
C GLU A 46 -20.91 -1.27 -31.55
N SER A 47 -20.46 -0.66 -32.65
CA SER A 47 -19.08 -0.19 -32.75
C SER A 47 -18.86 1.02 -31.83
N PRO A 48 -17.74 1.04 -31.07
CA PRO A 48 -17.44 2.17 -30.18
C PRO A 48 -17.35 3.48 -30.94
N GLU A 49 -16.85 3.48 -32.17
CA GLU A 49 -16.81 4.65 -33.04
C GLU A 49 -18.19 5.26 -33.30
N TYR A 50 -19.27 4.47 -33.21
CA TYR A 50 -20.62 4.97 -33.36
C TYR A 50 -21.22 5.41 -32.04
N TRP A 51 -21.32 4.49 -31.07
CA TRP A 51 -21.99 4.80 -29.81
C TRP A 51 -21.27 5.83 -28.95
N GLY A 52 -19.97 6.02 -29.14
CA GLY A 52 -19.20 7.08 -28.50
C GLY A 52 -19.42 8.47 -29.09
N LEU A 53 -19.94 8.59 -30.31
CA LEU A 53 -20.28 9.87 -30.93
C LEU A 53 -21.78 10.18 -30.91
N ALA A 54 -22.62 9.16 -31.01
CA ALA A 54 -24.04 9.33 -31.16
C ALA A 54 -24.71 10.18 -30.05
N PRO A 55 -24.30 10.09 -28.77
CA PRO A 55 -24.87 10.91 -27.70
C PRO A 55 -24.44 12.38 -27.72
N ILE A 56 -23.24 12.67 -28.22
CA ILE A 56 -22.58 13.99 -28.09
C ILE A 56 -22.56 14.78 -29.39
N CYS A 57 -23.06 14.20 -30.48
CA CYS A 57 -22.94 14.81 -31.81
C CYS A 57 -24.24 14.68 -32.59
N THR A 58 -24.75 15.78 -33.15
CA THR A 58 -25.87 15.79 -34.12
C THR A 58 -25.39 15.39 -35.50
N ASP A 59 -26.31 14.98 -36.38
CA ASP A 59 -25.97 14.65 -37.77
C ASP A 59 -25.33 15.83 -38.51
N GLU A 60 -25.79 17.00 -38.22
CA GLU A 60 -25.25 18.24 -38.84
C GLU A 60 -23.88 18.57 -38.32
N GLN A 61 -23.63 18.45 -37.03
CA GLN A 61 -22.27 18.58 -36.42
C GLN A 61 -21.32 17.56 -36.99
N ALA A 62 -21.75 16.30 -37.18
CA ALA A 62 -20.96 15.29 -37.84
C ALA A 62 -20.58 15.69 -39.29
N LEU A 63 -21.53 16.26 -40.05
CA LEU A 63 -21.26 16.73 -41.42
C LEU A 63 -20.29 17.93 -41.44
N ILE A 64 -20.44 18.85 -40.48
CA ILE A 64 -19.48 19.98 -40.33
C ILE A 64 -18.08 19.40 -40.04
N ALA A 65 -17.92 18.51 -39.06
CA ALA A 65 -16.67 17.90 -38.69
C ALA A 65 -16.02 17.14 -39.86
N ILE A 66 -16.81 16.39 -40.65
CA ILE A 66 -16.32 15.68 -41.83
C ILE A 66 -15.76 16.68 -42.84
N LYS A 67 -16.42 17.82 -43.04
CA LYS A 67 -15.94 18.90 -43.99
C LYS A 67 -14.67 19.59 -43.50
N MET A 68 -14.49 19.73 -42.19
CA MET A 68 -13.23 20.24 -41.60
C MET A 68 -12.05 19.34 -41.93
N GLY A 69 -12.24 18.05 -41.94
CA GLY A 69 -11.19 17.03 -42.16
C GLY A 69 -10.31 16.80 -40.95
N LYS A 70 -9.94 15.52 -40.72
CA LYS A 70 -9.15 15.07 -39.57
C LYS A 70 -7.80 15.79 -39.51
N ARG A 71 -7.47 16.34 -38.33
CA ARG A 71 -6.21 17.01 -37.99
C ARG A 71 -5.80 18.14 -38.96
N LYS A 72 -6.78 18.84 -39.49
CA LYS A 72 -6.59 20.01 -40.36
C LYS A 72 -7.12 21.28 -39.67
N PRO A 73 -6.24 22.15 -39.16
CA PRO A 73 -6.67 23.44 -38.62
C PRO A 73 -7.46 24.23 -39.65
N ARG A 74 -8.60 24.81 -39.25
CA ARG A 74 -9.49 25.59 -40.09
C ARG A 74 -9.99 26.82 -39.34
N THR A 75 -9.85 27.99 -39.90
CA THR A 75 -10.48 29.21 -39.41
C THR A 75 -11.99 29.15 -39.62
N PHE A 76 -12.75 29.95 -38.89
CA PHE A 76 -14.20 30.08 -39.07
C PHE A 76 -14.59 30.35 -40.55
N ALA A 77 -13.89 31.29 -41.21
CA ALA A 77 -14.15 31.62 -42.61
C ALA A 77 -13.92 30.42 -43.56
N GLN A 78 -12.89 29.61 -43.28
CA GLN A 78 -12.63 28.40 -44.06
C GLN A 78 -13.72 27.34 -43.83
N ILE A 79 -14.20 27.16 -42.58
CA ILE A 79 -15.28 26.22 -42.27
C ILE A 79 -16.58 26.67 -42.93
N LYS A 80 -16.94 27.96 -42.87
CA LYS A 80 -18.08 28.55 -43.53
C LYS A 80 -18.07 28.25 -45.04
N LYS A 81 -16.93 28.44 -45.69
CA LYS A 81 -16.76 28.14 -47.11
C LYS A 81 -16.92 26.65 -47.43
N LEU A 82 -16.41 25.76 -46.60
CA LEU A 82 -16.46 24.31 -46.80
C LEU A 82 -17.88 23.74 -46.53
N THR A 83 -18.56 24.23 -45.52
CA THR A 83 -19.90 23.80 -45.15
C THR A 83 -21.01 24.40 -45.98
N LYS A 84 -20.80 25.61 -46.50
CA LYS A 84 -21.76 26.46 -47.19
C LYS A 84 -22.91 26.92 -46.29
N ILE A 85 -22.67 26.93 -44.98
CA ILE A 85 -23.60 27.48 -43.98
C ILE A 85 -23.40 29.00 -44.00
N ASN A 86 -24.45 29.75 -44.36
CA ASN A 86 -24.37 31.22 -44.51
C ASN A 86 -24.71 31.96 -43.21
N ASP A 87 -25.39 31.30 -42.29
CA ASP A 87 -25.75 31.83 -40.97
C ASP A 87 -24.54 31.72 -40.04
N ASP A 88 -23.94 32.88 -39.74
CA ASP A 88 -22.69 32.95 -38.94
C ASP A 88 -22.98 32.66 -37.46
N GLU A 89 -24.09 33.11 -36.91
CA GLU A 89 -24.47 32.86 -35.52
C GLU A 89 -24.76 31.38 -35.30
N TYR A 90 -25.45 30.78 -36.23
CA TYR A 90 -25.73 29.35 -36.20
C TYR A 90 -24.47 28.51 -36.30
N LEU A 91 -23.57 28.82 -37.29
CA LEU A 91 -22.32 28.07 -37.44
C LEU A 91 -21.42 28.24 -36.22
N GLN A 92 -21.31 29.44 -35.66
CA GLN A 92 -20.52 29.68 -34.45
C GLN A 92 -21.08 28.88 -33.29
N LYS A 93 -22.40 28.87 -33.09
CA LYS A 93 -23.05 28.04 -32.03
C LYS A 93 -22.74 26.57 -32.17
N GLN A 94 -22.73 26.02 -33.43
CA GLN A 94 -22.40 24.62 -33.64
C GLN A 94 -20.93 24.34 -33.28
N LEU A 95 -20.01 25.21 -33.63
CA LEU A 95 -18.60 25.07 -33.31
C LEU A 95 -18.33 25.18 -31.80
N ASP A 96 -19.04 26.05 -31.10
CA ASP A 96 -18.94 26.20 -29.65
C ASP A 96 -19.49 24.96 -28.92
N GLU A 97 -20.64 24.43 -29.33
CA GLU A 97 -21.20 23.19 -28.79
C GLU A 97 -20.26 21.99 -29.02
N MET A 98 -19.71 21.85 -30.22
CA MET A 98 -18.77 20.79 -30.56
C MET A 98 -17.47 20.92 -29.74
N SER A 99 -16.99 22.14 -29.47
CA SER A 99 -15.83 22.39 -28.61
C SER A 99 -16.16 22.06 -27.16
N ASN A 100 -17.32 22.47 -26.65
CA ASN A 100 -17.75 22.19 -25.30
C ASN A 100 -17.92 20.67 -25.04
N ASN A 101 -18.48 19.94 -25.99
CA ASN A 101 -18.65 18.50 -25.90
C ASN A 101 -17.33 17.72 -26.07
N GLY A 102 -16.26 18.37 -26.52
CA GLY A 102 -14.95 17.76 -26.74
C GLY A 102 -14.80 17.09 -28.10
N LEU A 103 -15.73 17.26 -29.03
CA LEU A 103 -15.62 16.70 -30.39
C LEU A 103 -14.51 17.36 -31.20
N ILE A 104 -14.34 18.68 -31.06
CA ILE A 104 -13.27 19.46 -31.70
C ILE A 104 -12.49 20.27 -30.67
N GLU A 105 -11.26 20.55 -30.99
CA GLU A 105 -10.38 21.47 -30.25
C GLU A 105 -10.16 22.75 -31.06
N TYR A 106 -9.54 23.75 -30.44
CA TYR A 106 -9.12 24.97 -31.16
C TYR A 106 -7.78 25.50 -30.64
N ASN A 107 -7.12 26.31 -31.47
CA ASN A 107 -5.89 27.00 -31.12
C ASN A 107 -5.78 28.28 -31.97
N TRP A 108 -4.74 29.06 -31.74
CA TRP A 108 -4.40 30.25 -32.51
C TRP A 108 -3.06 30.14 -33.22
N GLU A 109 -2.63 28.94 -33.54
CA GLU A 109 -1.31 28.61 -34.05
C GLU A 109 -1.22 28.87 -35.58
N ASN A 110 -1.56 30.05 -36.00
CA ASN A 110 -1.37 30.49 -37.36
C ASN A 110 -0.74 31.91 -37.39
N PRO A 111 -0.14 32.34 -38.50
CA PRO A 111 0.56 33.63 -38.59
C PRO A 111 -0.32 34.84 -38.30
N GLN A 112 -1.64 34.70 -38.42
CA GLN A 112 -2.61 35.78 -38.22
C GLN A 112 -3.17 35.79 -36.78
N HIS A 113 -2.79 34.81 -35.94
CA HIS A 113 -3.37 34.61 -34.59
C HIS A 113 -4.91 34.57 -34.63
N GLU A 114 -5.49 34.00 -35.67
CA GLU A 114 -6.93 33.76 -35.75
C GLU A 114 -7.27 32.43 -35.08
N LYS A 115 -8.44 32.39 -34.41
CA LYS A 115 -8.97 31.15 -33.87
C LYS A 115 -9.23 30.14 -34.97
N GLN A 116 -8.63 28.98 -34.89
CA GLN A 116 -8.83 27.86 -35.81
C GLN A 116 -9.22 26.61 -35.08
N TYR A 117 -10.19 25.90 -35.66
CA TYR A 117 -10.74 24.67 -35.09
C TYR A 117 -10.09 23.46 -35.73
N VAL A 118 -9.90 22.40 -34.93
CA VAL A 118 -9.27 21.16 -35.37
C VAL A 118 -10.16 19.97 -34.96
N LEU A 119 -10.45 19.10 -35.94
CA LEU A 119 -11.05 17.79 -35.62
C LEU A 119 -9.94 16.83 -35.27
N PRO A 120 -9.78 16.41 -33.96
CA PRO A 120 -8.73 15.50 -33.55
C PRO A 120 -9.05 14.04 -33.92
N MET A 121 -8.15 13.14 -33.60
CA MET A 121 -8.44 11.69 -33.49
C MET A 121 -9.22 11.41 -32.20
N TYR A 122 -9.60 10.13 -31.98
CA TYR A 122 -10.22 9.78 -30.71
C TYR A 122 -9.26 9.92 -29.54
N VAL A 123 -8.09 9.33 -29.61
CA VAL A 123 -7.10 9.34 -28.52
C VAL A 123 -5.67 9.48 -29.08
N PRO A 124 -4.89 10.46 -28.59
CA PRO A 124 -5.33 11.61 -27.79
C PRO A 124 -6.23 12.53 -28.59
N GLY A 125 -7.31 13.01 -28.00
CA GLY A 125 -8.22 13.95 -28.66
C GLY A 125 -9.67 13.88 -28.19
N SER A 126 -10.63 13.67 -29.12
CA SER A 126 -12.06 13.86 -28.82
C SER A 126 -12.57 12.98 -27.67
N ALA A 127 -12.22 11.71 -27.59
CA ALA A 127 -12.65 10.83 -26.51
C ALA A 127 -12.06 11.26 -25.14
N GLU A 128 -10.86 11.83 -25.14
CA GLU A 128 -10.23 12.38 -23.97
C GLU A 128 -10.90 13.67 -23.50
N PHE A 129 -11.12 14.61 -24.44
CA PHE A 129 -11.76 15.88 -24.13
C PHE A 129 -13.23 15.74 -23.72
N THR A 130 -13.97 14.82 -24.32
CA THR A 130 -15.32 14.47 -23.91
C THR A 130 -15.33 13.95 -22.46
N ASN A 131 -14.38 13.10 -22.11
CA ASN A 131 -14.26 12.53 -20.77
C ASN A 131 -13.78 13.54 -19.70
N MET A 132 -13.22 14.67 -20.10
CA MET A 132 -12.91 15.79 -19.19
C MET A 132 -14.13 16.63 -18.85
N ASN A 133 -15.24 16.58 -19.62
CA ASN A 133 -16.44 17.32 -19.37
C ASN A 133 -17.32 16.56 -18.37
N ALA A 134 -17.48 17.09 -17.14
CA ALA A 134 -18.22 16.45 -16.06
C ALA A 134 -19.73 16.32 -16.38
N ASP A 135 -20.31 17.30 -17.12
CA ASP A 135 -21.71 17.26 -17.49
C ASP A 135 -21.98 16.15 -18.51
N VAL A 136 -21.09 16.01 -19.50
CA VAL A 136 -21.18 14.91 -20.47
C VAL A 136 -21.05 13.55 -19.78
N LEU A 137 -20.13 13.39 -18.84
CA LEU A 137 -19.99 12.13 -18.11
C LEU A 137 -21.18 11.84 -17.18
N ARG A 138 -21.78 12.85 -16.58
CA ARG A 138 -23.00 12.68 -15.77
C ARG A 138 -24.17 12.22 -16.62
N ASP A 139 -24.37 12.83 -17.78
CA ASP A 139 -25.51 12.57 -18.66
C ASP A 139 -25.27 11.33 -19.55
N HIS A 140 -24.00 11.01 -19.84
CA HIS A 140 -23.55 9.90 -20.68
C HIS A 140 -22.37 9.15 -20.04
N PRO A 141 -22.58 8.39 -18.94
CA PRO A 141 -21.52 7.69 -18.22
C PRO A 141 -20.78 6.65 -19.09
N GLU A 142 -21.41 6.18 -20.18
CA GLU A 142 -20.76 5.31 -21.16
C GLU A 142 -19.54 5.94 -21.83
N MET A 143 -19.36 7.29 -21.79
CA MET A 143 -18.20 7.97 -22.36
C MET A 143 -16.89 7.58 -21.70
N GLY A 144 -16.91 7.28 -20.40
CA GLY A 144 -15.74 6.73 -19.73
C GLY A 144 -15.33 5.39 -20.32
N ARG A 145 -16.30 4.52 -20.65
CA ARG A 145 -16.08 3.24 -21.33
C ARG A 145 -15.67 3.41 -22.78
N PHE A 146 -16.18 4.43 -23.45
CA PHE A 146 -15.75 4.79 -24.78
C PHE A 146 -14.26 5.16 -24.82
N PHE A 147 -13.80 5.98 -23.90
CA PHE A 147 -12.39 6.34 -23.79
C PHE A 147 -11.48 5.12 -23.56
N GLU A 148 -11.88 4.20 -22.68
CA GLU A 148 -11.17 2.93 -22.50
C GLU A 148 -11.06 2.13 -23.82
N ARG A 149 -12.19 1.94 -24.51
CA ARG A 149 -12.23 1.16 -25.77
C ARG A 149 -11.34 1.79 -26.84
N MET A 150 -11.47 3.10 -27.04
CA MET A 150 -10.71 3.81 -28.07
C MET A 150 -9.22 3.96 -27.74
N SER A 151 -8.86 3.85 -26.46
CA SER A 151 -7.45 3.77 -26.05
C SER A 151 -6.90 2.36 -26.22
N ARG A 152 -7.58 1.36 -25.69
CA ARG A 152 -7.08 0.00 -25.58
C ARG A 152 -7.02 -0.74 -26.92
N LEU A 153 -8.08 -0.67 -27.73
CA LEU A 153 -8.15 -1.44 -28.99
C LEU A 153 -6.98 -1.12 -29.95
N PRO A 154 -6.61 0.15 -30.19
CA PRO A 154 -5.41 0.43 -30.99
C PRO A 154 -4.13 -0.02 -30.31
N LEU A 155 -4.00 0.21 -29.00
CA LEU A 155 -2.77 -0.09 -28.26
C LEU A 155 -2.49 -1.59 -28.16
N GLU A 156 -3.50 -2.43 -28.05
CA GLU A 156 -3.37 -3.89 -28.07
C GLU A 156 -2.65 -4.38 -29.35
N LYS A 157 -2.86 -3.72 -30.47
CA LYS A 157 -2.22 -4.07 -31.75
C LYS A 157 -0.86 -3.40 -31.94
N VAL A 158 -0.69 -2.21 -31.41
CA VAL A 158 0.49 -1.37 -31.65
C VAL A 158 1.61 -1.67 -30.66
N THR A 159 1.32 -1.85 -29.38
CA THR A 159 2.36 -2.01 -28.34
C THR A 159 3.29 -3.20 -28.56
N PRO A 160 2.85 -4.37 -29.08
CA PRO A 160 3.77 -5.47 -29.40
C PRO A 160 4.81 -5.13 -30.49
N MET A 161 4.56 -4.07 -31.26
CA MET A 161 5.46 -3.65 -32.33
C MET A 161 6.43 -2.54 -31.93
N VAL A 162 6.26 -1.98 -30.73
CA VAL A 162 7.11 -0.89 -30.21
C VAL A 162 8.49 -1.44 -29.83
N PRO A 163 9.60 -0.83 -30.27
CA PRO A 163 10.93 -1.21 -29.83
C PRO A 163 11.15 -0.86 -28.35
N LEU A 164 12.08 -1.56 -27.68
CA LEU A 164 12.40 -1.35 -26.26
C LEU A 164 12.75 0.12 -25.96
N GLY A 165 13.45 0.79 -26.85
CA GLY A 165 13.78 2.22 -26.76
C GLY A 165 12.65 3.18 -27.08
N GLY A 166 11.41 2.68 -27.24
CA GLY A 166 10.27 3.51 -27.65
C GLY A 166 10.25 3.84 -29.15
N ALA A 167 9.15 4.40 -29.61
CA ALA A 167 8.96 4.80 -31.02
C ALA A 167 8.98 6.32 -31.22
N GLY A 168 9.12 7.11 -30.17
CA GLY A 168 9.12 8.56 -30.23
C GLY A 168 7.76 9.17 -30.56
N ILE A 169 6.65 8.50 -30.22
CA ILE A 169 5.30 8.87 -30.64
C ILE A 169 4.30 8.75 -29.48
N GLY A 170 3.41 9.70 -29.38
CA GLY A 170 2.29 9.71 -28.46
C GLY A 170 2.64 10.36 -27.13
N MET A 171 2.88 9.55 -26.11
CA MET A 171 3.27 10.03 -24.78
C MET A 171 4.74 9.73 -24.51
N HIS A 172 5.43 10.65 -23.83
CA HIS A 172 6.77 10.44 -23.33
C HIS A 172 6.82 10.62 -21.84
N VAL A 173 7.44 9.68 -21.13
CA VAL A 173 7.85 9.90 -19.74
C VAL A 173 8.95 10.94 -19.74
N ILE A 174 8.76 11.98 -18.94
CA ILE A 174 9.80 12.95 -18.64
C ILE A 174 10.34 12.64 -17.23
N PRO A 175 11.65 12.46 -17.05
CA PRO A 175 12.21 12.15 -15.75
C PRO A 175 11.92 13.26 -14.74
N VAL A 176 11.86 12.92 -13.46
CA VAL A 176 11.95 13.91 -12.40
C VAL A 176 13.24 14.71 -12.58
N GLU A 177 13.19 16.02 -12.64
CA GLU A 177 14.32 16.85 -13.05
C GLU A 177 15.53 16.67 -12.13
N LYS A 178 15.33 16.58 -10.81
CA LYS A 178 16.38 16.28 -9.82
C LYS A 178 17.10 14.94 -10.06
N ALA A 179 16.45 13.98 -10.71
CA ALA A 179 17.05 12.67 -10.99
C ALA A 179 18.06 12.70 -12.15
N ILE A 180 18.08 13.77 -12.95
CA ILE A 180 18.94 13.93 -14.13
C ILE A 180 19.80 15.20 -14.07
N GLU A 181 19.80 15.94 -12.97
CA GLU A 181 20.62 17.17 -12.81
C GLU A 181 22.13 16.93 -13.04
N MET A 182 22.61 15.75 -12.68
CA MET A 182 24.04 15.38 -12.82
C MET A 182 24.35 14.72 -14.17
N GLU A 183 23.36 14.55 -15.04
CA GLU A 183 23.55 13.89 -16.34
C GLU A 183 24.05 14.88 -17.41
N ASN A 184 25.27 14.67 -17.87
CA ASN A 184 25.93 15.57 -18.81
C ASN A 184 25.47 15.44 -20.28
N HIS A 185 24.68 14.40 -20.59
CA HIS A 185 24.21 14.09 -21.96
C HIS A 185 22.71 14.29 -22.14
N SER A 186 22.02 14.88 -21.14
CA SER A 186 20.60 15.20 -21.24
C SER A 186 20.32 16.21 -22.36
N VAL A 187 19.14 16.14 -22.95
CA VAL A 187 18.68 17.12 -23.97
C VAL A 187 17.50 17.90 -23.40
N SER A 188 17.32 19.14 -23.91
CA SER A 188 16.35 20.09 -23.36
C SER A 188 14.92 19.52 -23.22
N VAL A 189 14.49 18.70 -24.18
CA VAL A 189 13.14 18.09 -24.15
C VAL A 189 12.91 17.09 -23.03
N GLU A 190 13.97 16.68 -22.34
CA GLU A 190 13.93 15.78 -21.16
C GLU A 190 13.74 16.54 -19.86
N HIS A 191 13.77 17.87 -19.88
CA HIS A 191 13.59 18.75 -18.71
C HIS A 191 12.21 19.41 -18.69
N ILE A 192 11.53 19.33 -17.57
CA ILE A 192 10.23 19.98 -17.40
C ILE A 192 10.38 21.50 -17.47
N SER A 193 11.43 22.05 -16.90
CA SER A 193 11.75 23.48 -16.96
C SER A 193 11.77 24.03 -18.39
N HIS A 194 12.35 23.29 -19.34
CA HIS A 194 12.35 23.69 -20.78
C HIS A 194 10.94 23.89 -21.32
N TRP A 195 10.00 23.03 -20.97
CA TRP A 195 8.61 23.14 -21.43
C TRP A 195 7.86 24.26 -20.72
N LEU A 196 8.15 24.49 -19.43
CA LEU A 196 7.57 25.61 -18.70
C LEU A 196 8.07 26.95 -19.26
N ASP A 197 9.36 27.08 -19.55
CA ASP A 197 9.91 28.28 -20.19
C ASP A 197 9.27 28.56 -21.56
N LYS A 198 9.07 27.49 -22.33
CA LYS A 198 8.47 27.61 -23.68
C LYS A 198 7.01 28.10 -23.66
N TYR A 199 6.24 27.70 -22.66
CA TYR A 199 4.82 28.06 -22.55
C TYR A 199 4.57 29.03 -21.38
N GLU A 200 5.57 29.86 -21.05
CA GLU A 200 5.51 30.79 -19.92
C GLU A 200 4.21 31.60 -19.89
N GLY A 201 3.55 31.58 -18.72
CA GLY A 201 2.29 32.28 -18.47
C GLY A 201 1.03 31.62 -19.05
N LYS A 202 1.13 30.45 -19.71
CA LYS A 202 0.00 29.73 -20.28
C LYS A 202 -0.10 28.31 -19.73
N TYR A 203 -0.57 28.19 -18.49
CA TYR A 203 -0.77 26.91 -17.80
C TYR A 203 -2.19 26.82 -17.23
N ALA A 204 -2.79 25.67 -17.34
CA ALA A 204 -4.06 25.36 -16.67
C ALA A 204 -4.03 23.95 -16.05
N ALA A 205 -4.40 23.84 -14.79
CA ALA A 205 -4.69 22.56 -14.18
C ALA A 205 -6.05 22.05 -14.67
N SER A 206 -6.12 20.77 -15.00
CA SER A 206 -7.33 20.14 -15.51
C SER A 206 -7.52 18.72 -14.98
N PRO A 207 -8.74 18.18 -15.03
CA PRO A 207 -9.02 16.81 -14.63
C PRO A 207 -8.25 15.79 -15.46
N CYS A 208 -7.94 14.65 -14.85
CA CYS A 208 -7.30 13.54 -15.54
C CYS A 208 -8.36 12.62 -16.18
N SER A 209 -8.44 12.61 -17.52
CA SER A 209 -9.37 11.76 -18.27
C SER A 209 -9.23 10.28 -17.96
N CYS A 210 -7.99 9.79 -17.76
CA CYS A 210 -7.74 8.39 -17.40
C CYS A 210 -8.33 8.05 -16.02
N ARG A 211 -8.18 8.92 -15.01
CA ARG A 211 -8.77 8.70 -13.68
C ARG A 211 -10.29 8.74 -13.74
N ARG A 212 -10.88 9.74 -14.40
CA ARG A 212 -12.33 9.83 -14.58
C ARG A 212 -12.91 8.62 -15.31
N SER A 213 -12.26 8.14 -16.36
CA SER A 213 -12.65 6.93 -17.07
C SER A 213 -12.65 5.71 -16.15
N ARG A 214 -11.59 5.51 -15.37
CA ARG A 214 -11.48 4.34 -14.46
C ARG A 214 -12.55 4.33 -13.37
N VAL A 215 -12.93 5.49 -12.88
CA VAL A 215 -14.04 5.64 -11.92
C VAL A 215 -15.35 5.08 -12.49
N THR A 216 -15.64 5.24 -13.80
CA THR A 216 -16.85 4.70 -14.44
C THR A 216 -16.93 3.17 -14.47
N TYR A 217 -15.86 2.48 -14.08
CA TYR A 217 -15.78 1.00 -14.01
C TYR A 217 -15.67 0.47 -12.58
N ASP A 218 -15.75 1.30 -11.57
CA ASP A 218 -15.42 0.94 -10.20
C ASP A 218 -13.96 0.43 -10.05
N GLU A 219 -13.06 0.95 -10.86
CA GLU A 219 -11.66 0.56 -10.93
C GLU A 219 -10.69 1.74 -10.66
N GLY A 220 -11.16 2.77 -10.00
CA GLY A 220 -10.32 3.85 -9.46
C GLY A 220 -9.30 3.30 -8.45
N CYS A 221 -8.23 4.06 -8.23
CA CYS A 221 -7.17 3.72 -7.27
C CYS A 221 -7.15 4.63 -6.05
N ALA A 222 -8.29 5.24 -5.74
CA ALA A 222 -8.49 6.15 -4.60
C ALA A 222 -7.69 7.46 -4.66
N ASP A 223 -7.20 7.86 -5.82
CA ASP A 223 -6.62 9.17 -6.07
C ASP A 223 -7.66 10.10 -6.70
N ASP A 224 -7.71 11.34 -6.22
CA ASP A 224 -8.61 12.37 -6.76
C ASP A 224 -8.34 12.57 -8.26
N PRO A 225 -9.35 12.57 -9.14
CA PRO A 225 -9.15 12.80 -10.57
C PRO A 225 -8.81 14.25 -10.94
N GLU A 226 -8.98 15.20 -10.03
CA GLU A 226 -8.95 16.63 -10.33
C GLU A 226 -7.54 17.23 -10.28
N GLY A 227 -7.21 18.05 -11.25
CA GLY A 227 -6.05 18.96 -11.25
C GLY A 227 -4.69 18.34 -11.62
N TRP A 228 -4.58 17.04 -11.80
CA TRP A 228 -3.29 16.36 -12.05
C TRP A 228 -2.75 16.51 -13.48
N CYS A 229 -3.56 16.94 -14.44
CA CYS A 229 -3.13 17.23 -15.80
C CYS A 229 -2.92 18.73 -15.96
N ILE A 230 -1.78 19.13 -16.48
CA ILE A 230 -1.41 20.53 -16.70
C ILE A 230 -1.44 20.77 -18.21
N ALA A 231 -2.47 21.43 -18.69
CA ALA A 231 -2.53 21.90 -20.07
C ALA A 231 -1.61 23.10 -20.26
N VAL A 232 -0.94 23.19 -21.43
CA VAL A 232 0.02 24.26 -21.73
C VAL A 232 -0.29 24.91 -23.07
N GLY A 233 0.09 26.18 -23.20
CA GLY A 233 -0.15 26.96 -24.42
C GLY A 233 -1.64 27.16 -24.71
N ASP A 234 -2.04 27.08 -25.97
CA ASP A 234 -3.44 27.27 -26.37
C ASP A 234 -4.38 26.18 -25.83
N MET A 235 -3.86 25.04 -25.45
CA MET A 235 -4.64 24.00 -24.77
C MET A 235 -5.08 24.43 -23.36
N ALA A 236 -4.31 25.30 -22.69
CA ALA A 236 -4.72 25.86 -21.41
C ALA A 236 -6.00 26.70 -21.57
N ASP A 237 -6.05 27.53 -22.60
CA ASP A 237 -7.25 28.33 -22.94
C ASP A 237 -8.42 27.40 -23.29
N TYR A 238 -8.20 26.37 -24.09
CA TYR A 238 -9.22 25.43 -24.52
C TYR A 238 -9.87 24.71 -23.32
N VAL A 239 -9.11 24.17 -22.38
CA VAL A 239 -9.67 23.42 -21.26
C VAL A 239 -10.39 24.31 -20.24
N VAL A 240 -10.02 25.60 -20.16
CA VAL A 240 -10.67 26.56 -19.28
C VAL A 240 -11.97 27.06 -19.90
N GLU A 241 -11.95 27.43 -21.21
CA GLU A 241 -13.08 28.06 -21.89
C GLU A 241 -14.19 27.09 -22.30
N THR A 242 -13.92 25.77 -22.39
CA THR A 242 -14.85 24.80 -22.96
C THR A 242 -15.40 23.79 -21.98
N ASN A 243 -15.64 24.19 -20.73
CA ASN A 243 -16.24 23.35 -19.69
C ASN A 243 -15.54 22.00 -19.44
N LYS A 244 -14.19 21.99 -19.53
CA LYS A 244 -13.37 20.79 -19.24
C LYS A 244 -12.92 20.73 -17.79
N GLY A 245 -13.40 21.65 -16.93
CA GLY A 245 -12.97 21.75 -15.55
C GLY A 245 -11.53 22.27 -15.36
N GLY A 246 -11.00 22.95 -16.39
CA GLY A 246 -9.71 23.60 -16.31
C GLY A 246 -9.74 24.88 -15.48
N ARG A 247 -8.65 25.22 -14.81
CA ARG A 247 -8.40 26.52 -14.19
C ARG A 247 -6.99 26.99 -14.51
N TYR A 248 -6.81 28.27 -14.79
CA TYR A 248 -5.47 28.83 -14.94
C TYR A 248 -4.68 28.74 -13.65
N ILE A 249 -3.39 28.45 -13.77
CA ILE A 249 -2.45 28.30 -12.65
C ILE A 249 -1.15 29.05 -12.95
N THR A 250 -0.43 29.38 -11.87
CA THR A 250 0.89 30.01 -11.99
C THR A 250 1.98 28.97 -12.18
N ARG A 251 3.19 29.41 -12.52
CA ARG A 251 4.36 28.51 -12.61
C ARG A 251 4.70 27.86 -11.26
N GLU A 252 4.53 28.60 -10.18
CA GLU A 252 4.73 28.12 -8.83
C GLU A 252 3.76 26.99 -8.51
N GLU A 253 2.46 27.17 -8.81
CA GLU A 253 1.45 26.12 -8.65
C GLU A 253 1.76 24.88 -9.51
N VAL A 254 2.35 25.06 -10.69
CA VAL A 254 2.80 23.91 -11.50
C VAL A 254 3.84 23.10 -10.74
N TYR A 255 4.86 23.74 -10.15
CA TYR A 255 5.88 23.04 -9.38
C TYR A 255 5.31 22.38 -8.12
N GLU A 256 4.35 23.00 -7.45
CA GLU A 256 3.65 22.39 -6.29
C GLU A 256 2.90 21.11 -6.71
N ILE A 257 2.22 21.13 -7.86
CA ILE A 257 1.54 19.95 -8.41
C ILE A 257 2.54 18.85 -8.75
N LEU A 258 3.68 19.21 -9.37
CA LEU A 258 4.72 18.26 -9.73
C LEU A 258 5.34 17.62 -8.48
N GLU A 259 5.69 18.41 -7.47
CA GLU A 259 6.25 17.90 -6.22
C GLU A 259 5.27 16.94 -5.51
N GLN A 260 3.99 17.34 -5.42
CA GLN A 260 2.97 16.48 -4.83
C GLN A 260 2.75 15.19 -5.64
N ALA A 261 2.87 15.25 -6.95
CA ALA A 261 2.82 14.07 -7.81
C ALA A 261 4.01 13.13 -7.54
N GLU A 262 5.22 13.67 -7.43
CA GLU A 262 6.42 12.91 -7.08
C GLU A 262 6.29 12.23 -5.71
N GLU A 263 5.75 12.95 -4.72
CA GLU A 263 5.51 12.39 -3.39
C GLU A 263 4.57 11.18 -3.41
N ASN A 264 3.56 11.22 -4.28
CA ASN A 264 2.62 10.13 -4.48
C ASN A 264 3.11 9.05 -5.48
N GLY A 265 4.30 9.18 -6.06
CA GLY A 265 4.85 8.24 -7.02
C GLY A 265 4.19 8.34 -8.40
N PHE A 266 3.57 9.46 -8.76
CA PHE A 266 2.98 9.68 -10.06
C PHE A 266 4.06 10.05 -11.09
N VAL A 267 3.88 9.53 -12.29
CA VAL A 267 4.84 9.67 -13.40
C VAL A 267 4.53 10.92 -14.21
N HIS A 268 5.53 11.75 -14.42
CA HIS A 268 5.43 12.87 -15.36
C HIS A 268 5.49 12.37 -16.79
N GLN A 269 4.54 12.78 -17.61
CA GLN A 269 4.50 12.50 -19.04
C GLN A 269 4.18 13.77 -19.82
N ILE A 270 4.79 13.90 -20.97
CA ILE A 270 4.45 14.94 -21.95
C ILE A 270 3.73 14.33 -23.15
N THR A 271 2.82 15.10 -23.71
CA THR A 271 2.04 14.68 -24.88
C THR A 271 2.76 15.03 -26.16
N ASN A 272 3.10 14.03 -26.97
CA ASN A 272 3.78 14.23 -28.26
C ASN A 272 2.93 13.69 -29.40
N ILE A 273 2.14 14.56 -30.03
CA ILE A 273 1.32 14.21 -31.18
C ILE A 273 1.87 14.91 -32.44
N ASP A 274 2.31 16.14 -32.31
CA ASP A 274 2.66 17.02 -33.41
C ASP A 274 4.16 17.02 -33.74
N GLY A 275 4.94 16.18 -33.07
CA GLY A 275 6.37 16.03 -33.34
C GLY A 275 7.24 16.96 -32.48
N GLU A 276 8.42 17.25 -32.97
CA GLU A 276 9.44 17.98 -32.23
C GLU A 276 8.95 19.33 -31.71
N ASN A 277 9.40 19.66 -30.50
CA ASN A 277 9.17 20.96 -29.87
C ASN A 277 7.73 21.39 -29.65
N LYS A 278 6.79 20.47 -29.63
CA LYS A 278 5.39 20.79 -29.30
C LYS A 278 4.76 19.77 -28.40
N ILE A 279 4.20 20.24 -27.29
CA ILE A 279 3.33 19.46 -26.38
C ILE A 279 2.06 20.27 -26.12
N PHE A 280 1.01 19.62 -25.67
CA PHE A 280 -0.21 20.30 -25.23
C PHE A 280 -0.52 20.07 -23.76
N ALA A 281 0.11 19.09 -23.11
CA ALA A 281 -0.06 18.85 -21.67
C ALA A 281 1.16 18.18 -21.03
N ILE A 282 1.32 18.42 -19.73
CA ILE A 282 2.15 17.69 -18.80
C ILE A 282 1.21 16.92 -17.88
N CYS A 283 1.29 15.60 -17.92
CA CYS A 283 0.44 14.71 -17.12
C CYS A 283 1.19 14.19 -15.91
N ASN A 284 0.48 14.02 -14.79
CA ASN A 284 0.97 13.41 -13.55
C ASN A 284 0.22 12.09 -13.32
N CYS A 285 0.78 10.99 -13.81
CA CYS A 285 0.06 9.77 -14.09
C CYS A 285 0.23 8.70 -13.01
N ASN A 286 -0.90 8.23 -12.45
CA ASN A 286 -0.92 6.96 -11.75
C ASN A 286 -0.87 5.82 -12.79
N VAL A 287 0.13 4.95 -12.69
CA VAL A 287 0.33 3.86 -13.65
C VAL A 287 -0.82 2.84 -13.66
N ASN A 288 -1.53 2.68 -12.56
CA ASN A 288 -2.65 1.75 -12.47
C ASN A 288 -3.91 2.25 -13.20
N VAL A 289 -3.96 3.52 -13.53
CA VAL A 289 -5.08 4.15 -14.25
C VAL A 289 -4.71 4.62 -15.65
N CYS A 290 -3.49 5.13 -15.85
CA CYS A 290 -3.06 5.73 -17.11
C CYS A 290 -3.01 4.71 -18.25
N TYR A 291 -3.69 4.99 -19.36
CA TYR A 291 -3.72 4.07 -20.50
C TYR A 291 -2.37 3.94 -21.21
N ALA A 292 -1.59 5.00 -21.29
CA ALA A 292 -0.27 4.95 -21.90
C ALA A 292 0.71 4.09 -21.10
N LEU A 293 0.63 4.08 -19.77
CA LEU A 293 1.52 3.32 -18.91
C LEU A 293 1.03 1.91 -18.61
N ARG A 294 -0.27 1.74 -18.37
CA ARG A 294 -0.87 0.48 -17.96
C ARG A 294 -0.86 -0.59 -19.04
N THR A 295 -0.99 -0.21 -20.29
CA THR A 295 -1.13 -1.15 -21.42
C THR A 295 0.09 -2.05 -21.62
N SER A 296 1.29 -1.55 -21.35
CA SER A 296 2.51 -2.37 -21.45
C SER A 296 2.48 -3.56 -20.49
N GLN A 297 1.86 -3.40 -19.33
CA GLN A 297 1.73 -4.45 -18.33
C GLN A 297 0.64 -5.44 -18.72
N LEU A 298 -0.53 -4.94 -19.14
CA LEU A 298 -1.63 -5.78 -19.60
C LEU A 298 -1.19 -6.68 -20.76
N PHE A 299 -0.39 -6.15 -21.68
CA PHE A 299 0.00 -6.87 -22.90
C PHE A 299 1.41 -7.46 -22.83
N ASN A 300 2.11 -7.30 -21.70
CA ASN A 300 3.52 -7.69 -21.54
C ASN A 300 4.39 -7.19 -22.72
N THR A 301 4.29 -5.92 -23.00
CA THR A 301 5.02 -5.25 -24.08
C THR A 301 5.95 -4.17 -23.53
N PRO A 302 6.98 -3.76 -24.27
CA PRO A 302 7.74 -2.56 -23.92
C PRO A 302 6.79 -1.37 -23.80
N ASN A 303 7.04 -0.50 -22.81
CA ASN A 303 6.19 0.66 -22.62
C ASN A 303 6.37 1.65 -23.80
N MET A 304 5.25 2.03 -24.41
CA MET A 304 5.26 3.02 -25.49
C MET A 304 5.67 4.40 -24.96
N SER A 305 5.26 4.71 -23.72
CA SER A 305 5.65 5.94 -23.03
C SER A 305 6.79 5.66 -22.06
N ARG A 306 8.00 6.05 -22.44
CA ARG A 306 9.21 5.96 -21.62
C ARG A 306 10.12 7.16 -21.89
N SER A 307 11.12 7.36 -21.02
CA SER A 307 12.22 8.29 -21.24
C SER A 307 13.44 7.59 -21.85
N ALA A 308 14.49 8.34 -22.13
CA ALA A 308 15.78 7.82 -22.56
C ALA A 308 16.56 7.10 -21.45
N TYR A 309 16.08 7.15 -20.23
CA TYR A 309 16.81 6.71 -19.06
C TYR A 309 16.40 5.32 -18.59
N VAL A 310 17.33 4.67 -17.90
CA VAL A 310 17.14 3.41 -17.16
C VAL A 310 17.74 3.58 -15.78
N ALA A 311 17.09 3.00 -14.76
CA ALA A 311 17.60 3.05 -13.41
C ALA A 311 18.69 1.99 -13.18
N HIS A 312 19.80 2.39 -12.54
CA HIS A 312 20.91 1.55 -12.14
C HIS A 312 21.11 1.57 -10.64
N VAL A 313 21.58 0.47 -10.05
CA VAL A 313 21.73 0.32 -8.60
C VAL A 313 23.18 0.02 -8.24
N GLU A 314 23.73 0.87 -7.38
CA GLU A 314 24.98 0.61 -6.70
C GLU A 314 24.72 -0.29 -5.48
N LYS A 315 24.89 -1.60 -5.66
CA LYS A 315 24.54 -2.60 -4.64
C LYS A 315 25.24 -2.37 -3.31
N ASP A 316 26.45 -1.80 -3.30
CA ASP A 316 27.24 -1.56 -2.08
C ASP A 316 26.69 -0.42 -1.23
N LYS A 317 26.04 0.54 -1.83
CA LYS A 317 25.30 1.60 -1.13
C LYS A 317 23.89 1.16 -0.73
N CYS A 318 23.32 0.21 -1.46
CA CYS A 318 21.93 -0.21 -1.26
C CYS A 318 21.76 -0.99 0.04
N VAL A 319 20.71 -0.65 0.80
CA VAL A 319 20.32 -1.27 2.07
C VAL A 319 18.98 -2.01 1.99
N ALA A 320 18.46 -2.26 0.79
CA ALA A 320 17.18 -2.95 0.56
C ALA A 320 16.02 -2.41 1.43
N CYS A 321 15.95 -1.11 1.67
CA CYS A 321 14.87 -0.52 2.46
C CYS A 321 13.49 -0.69 1.80
N GLY A 322 13.46 -0.81 0.46
CA GLY A 322 12.23 -1.04 -0.29
C GLY A 322 11.51 0.23 -0.76
N ARG A 323 11.97 1.44 -0.38
CA ARG A 323 11.31 2.70 -0.78
C ARG A 323 11.20 2.86 -2.30
N CYS A 324 12.30 2.58 -3.02
CA CYS A 324 12.29 2.61 -4.48
C CYS A 324 11.35 1.56 -5.09
N VAL A 325 11.12 0.42 -4.41
CA VAL A 325 10.19 -0.63 -4.85
C VAL A 325 8.74 -0.18 -4.66
N GLU A 326 8.42 0.33 -3.47
CA GLU A 326 7.09 0.82 -3.12
C GLU A 326 6.60 1.90 -4.10
N PHE A 327 7.49 2.81 -4.48
CA PHE A 327 7.16 3.93 -5.37
C PHE A 327 7.46 3.66 -6.86
N CYS A 328 7.96 2.48 -7.23
CA CYS A 328 8.20 2.18 -8.64
C CYS A 328 6.90 2.02 -9.42
N PRO A 329 6.49 2.99 -10.26
CA PRO A 329 5.20 2.92 -10.94
C PRO A 329 5.17 1.79 -11.97
N ALA A 330 6.31 1.39 -12.52
CA ALA A 330 6.40 0.35 -13.53
C ALA A 330 6.66 -1.06 -12.94
N GLY A 331 6.82 -1.20 -11.62
CA GLY A 331 7.21 -2.47 -10.99
C GLY A 331 8.53 -3.03 -11.51
N ALA A 332 9.38 -2.16 -12.04
CA ALA A 332 10.69 -2.51 -12.57
C ALA A 332 11.71 -2.74 -11.45
N VAL A 333 11.55 -2.02 -10.36
CA VAL A 333 12.44 -2.08 -9.19
C VAL A 333 11.91 -3.12 -8.22
N LYS A 334 12.78 -4.05 -7.82
CA LYS A 334 12.43 -5.18 -6.94
C LYS A 334 13.43 -5.31 -5.81
N LEU A 335 13.00 -5.88 -4.69
CA LEU A 335 13.92 -6.29 -3.65
C LEU A 335 14.64 -7.57 -4.09
N GLY A 336 15.95 -7.63 -3.85
CA GLY A 336 16.81 -8.73 -4.19
C GLY A 336 17.82 -9.00 -3.10
N GLN A 337 18.61 -10.04 -3.29
CA GLN A 337 19.69 -10.42 -2.41
C GLN A 337 21.03 -9.90 -2.94
N LYS A 338 21.86 -9.38 -2.05
CA LYS A 338 23.21 -8.92 -2.35
C LYS A 338 24.24 -10.05 -2.22
N LEU A 339 24.07 -10.91 -1.22
CA LEU A 339 25.01 -11.99 -0.93
C LEU A 339 25.00 -13.05 -2.03
N CYS A 340 26.20 -13.52 -2.42
CA CYS A 340 26.34 -14.62 -3.35
C CYS A 340 26.02 -15.96 -2.71
N LYS A 341 25.65 -16.95 -3.53
CA LYS A 341 25.59 -18.34 -3.13
C LYS A 341 26.99 -18.92 -2.88
N LYS A 342 27.09 -20.06 -2.23
CA LYS A 342 28.36 -20.77 -1.96
C LYS A 342 29.15 -21.10 -3.24
N ASP A 343 28.46 -21.31 -4.34
CA ASP A 343 29.09 -21.54 -5.66
C ASP A 343 29.58 -20.25 -6.35
N GLY A 344 29.43 -19.09 -5.69
CA GLY A 344 29.80 -17.77 -6.22
C GLY A 344 28.77 -17.16 -7.17
N SER A 345 27.69 -17.85 -7.49
CA SER A 345 26.62 -17.30 -8.31
C SER A 345 25.76 -16.31 -7.51
N GLN A 346 25.15 -15.35 -8.20
CA GLN A 346 24.14 -14.47 -7.60
C GLN A 346 22.76 -15.10 -7.68
N VAL A 347 21.90 -14.73 -6.75
CA VAL A 347 20.47 -15.10 -6.82
C VAL A 347 19.84 -14.40 -8.01
N GLU A 348 19.30 -15.17 -8.94
CA GLU A 348 18.55 -14.65 -10.08
C GLU A 348 17.06 -14.58 -9.74
N TYR A 349 16.44 -13.49 -10.19
CA TYR A 349 15.00 -13.29 -10.05
C TYR A 349 14.32 -13.42 -11.40
N PRO A 350 13.13 -14.03 -11.46
CA PRO A 350 12.43 -14.21 -12.73
C PRO A 350 12.11 -12.84 -13.35
N LYS A 351 12.46 -12.70 -14.64
CA LYS A 351 12.09 -11.54 -15.47
C LYS A 351 10.88 -11.90 -16.32
N MET A 352 9.99 -10.94 -16.55
CA MET A 352 8.87 -11.11 -17.45
C MET A 352 9.38 -11.34 -18.89
N PRO A 353 8.96 -12.43 -19.59
CA PRO A 353 9.42 -12.66 -20.96
C PRO A 353 8.87 -11.59 -21.90
N LEU A 354 9.70 -11.11 -22.81
CA LEU A 354 9.31 -10.13 -23.81
C LEU A 354 8.45 -10.74 -24.93
N PRO A 355 7.63 -9.93 -25.63
CA PRO A 355 6.84 -10.40 -26.78
C PRO A 355 7.67 -11.03 -27.91
N SER A 356 8.96 -10.63 -28.02
CA SER A 356 9.88 -11.24 -28.98
C SER A 356 10.30 -12.66 -28.65
N GLU A 357 10.04 -13.13 -27.42
CA GLU A 357 10.41 -14.48 -26.96
C GLU A 357 9.23 -15.43 -27.13
N LYS A 358 8.02 -14.98 -26.96
CA LYS A 358 6.79 -15.74 -27.16
C LYS A 358 5.62 -14.84 -27.56
N LYS A 359 4.63 -15.41 -28.24
CA LYS A 359 3.36 -14.73 -28.51
C LYS A 359 2.64 -14.47 -27.18
N TRP A 360 2.14 -13.27 -27.02
CA TRP A 360 1.41 -12.84 -25.85
C TRP A 360 0.08 -12.19 -26.27
N GLY A 361 -0.99 -12.45 -25.53
CA GLY A 361 -2.32 -11.89 -25.83
C GLY A 361 -3.33 -12.19 -24.75
N PRO A 362 -4.61 -11.83 -24.96
CA PRO A 362 -5.68 -12.06 -23.98
C PRO A 362 -5.80 -13.50 -23.49
N GLU A 363 -5.46 -14.46 -24.32
CA GLU A 363 -5.44 -15.88 -23.96
C GLU A 363 -4.41 -16.25 -22.89
N MET A 364 -3.44 -15.37 -22.64
CA MET A 364 -2.42 -15.52 -21.60
C MET A 364 -2.81 -14.86 -20.29
N TRP A 365 -3.92 -14.13 -20.25
CA TRP A 365 -4.37 -13.43 -19.07
C TRP A 365 -5.05 -14.40 -18.11
N THR A 366 -4.85 -14.18 -16.81
CA THR A 366 -5.58 -14.89 -15.75
C THR A 366 -6.99 -14.34 -15.63
N GLU A 367 -7.90 -15.06 -14.96
CA GLU A 367 -9.28 -14.59 -14.73
C GLU A 367 -9.32 -13.25 -13.98
N ASP A 368 -8.37 -13.07 -13.09
CA ASP A 368 -8.15 -11.88 -12.29
C ASP A 368 -7.03 -10.99 -12.83
N TYR A 369 -6.87 -10.92 -14.16
CA TYR A 369 -5.82 -10.17 -14.83
C TYR A 369 -5.75 -8.70 -14.36
N ARG A 370 -6.87 -8.11 -13.93
CA ARG A 370 -6.91 -6.75 -13.39
C ARG A 370 -6.06 -6.58 -12.14
N ASP A 371 -5.98 -7.62 -11.32
CA ASP A 371 -5.27 -7.63 -10.06
C ASP A 371 -3.88 -8.24 -10.18
N LYS A 372 -3.73 -9.27 -11.00
CA LYS A 372 -2.49 -10.06 -11.12
C LYS A 372 -1.59 -9.72 -12.30
N ASN A 373 -2.11 -9.22 -13.42
CA ASN A 373 -1.28 -8.81 -14.56
C ASN A 373 -0.78 -7.38 -14.42
N ARG A 374 -0.61 -6.93 -13.21
CA ARG A 374 -0.13 -5.60 -12.93
C ARG A 374 1.34 -5.61 -12.57
N ILE A 375 1.83 -4.44 -12.28
CA ILE A 375 3.17 -4.09 -11.88
C ILE A 375 3.75 -4.97 -10.81
N ASN A 376 2.95 -5.72 -10.14
CA ASN A 376 3.34 -6.41 -8.96
C ASN A 376 4.46 -7.34 -9.19
N THR A 377 5.33 -7.09 -8.51
CA THR A 377 6.55 -7.74 -8.18
C THR A 377 6.30 -8.94 -7.31
N HIS A 378 5.52 -9.87 -7.83
CA HIS A 378 5.49 -11.19 -7.23
C HIS A 378 6.90 -11.76 -7.13
N GLU A 379 7.17 -12.52 -6.11
CA GLU A 379 8.40 -13.27 -5.97
C GLU A 379 9.66 -12.40 -5.86
N THR A 380 9.62 -11.40 -5.02
CA THR A 380 10.83 -10.65 -4.68
C THR A 380 11.39 -11.13 -3.36
N GLY A 381 12.64 -11.53 -3.37
CA GLY A 381 13.39 -11.90 -2.17
C GLY A 381 14.21 -10.73 -1.67
N THR A 382 14.46 -10.70 -0.38
CA THR A 382 15.31 -9.68 0.24
C THR A 382 15.98 -10.22 1.49
N ALA A 383 16.54 -9.33 2.33
CA ALA A 383 17.09 -9.69 3.62
C ALA A 383 16.06 -10.45 4.48
N PRO A 384 16.45 -11.60 5.08
CA PRO A 384 15.56 -12.41 5.88
C PRO A 384 14.90 -11.66 7.03
N CYS A 385 15.60 -10.71 7.65
CA CYS A 385 15.07 -9.88 8.74
C CYS A 385 13.88 -9.00 8.30
N LYS A 386 13.85 -8.51 7.06
CA LYS A 386 12.70 -7.77 6.50
C LYS A 386 11.55 -8.71 6.18
N THR A 387 11.86 -9.85 5.59
CA THR A 387 10.85 -10.85 5.18
C THR A 387 10.13 -11.45 6.39
N ALA A 388 10.87 -11.77 7.46
CA ALA A 388 10.31 -12.36 8.68
C ALA A 388 9.49 -11.36 9.54
N CYS A 389 9.70 -10.06 9.36
CA CYS A 389 8.92 -9.06 10.08
C CYS A 389 7.51 -8.96 9.50
N PRO A 390 6.43 -9.15 10.29
CA PRO A 390 5.05 -9.03 9.80
C PRO A 390 4.73 -7.67 9.17
N ALA A 391 5.35 -6.59 9.66
CA ALA A 391 5.24 -5.25 9.12
C ALA A 391 6.26 -4.94 8.03
N HIS A 392 7.16 -5.85 7.70
CA HIS A 392 8.21 -5.69 6.68
C HIS A 392 9.07 -4.43 6.85
N ILE A 393 9.43 -4.11 8.10
CA ILE A 393 10.25 -2.94 8.42
C ILE A 393 11.60 -3.02 7.69
N ALA A 394 12.10 -1.87 7.25
CA ALA A 394 13.36 -1.73 6.52
C ALA A 394 14.58 -1.87 7.44
N VAL A 395 14.81 -3.07 8.01
CA VAL A 395 15.82 -3.33 9.06
C VAL A 395 17.21 -2.88 8.64
N GLN A 396 17.72 -3.33 7.50
CA GLN A 396 19.06 -2.92 7.04
C GLN A 396 19.18 -1.39 6.89
N GLY A 397 18.09 -0.74 6.46
CA GLY A 397 18.07 0.70 6.24
C GLY A 397 18.27 1.47 7.55
N TYR A 398 17.46 1.20 8.57
CA TYR A 398 17.60 1.93 9.82
C TYR A 398 18.87 1.55 10.61
N LEU A 399 19.36 0.31 10.49
CA LEU A 399 20.66 -0.06 11.05
C LEU A 399 21.79 0.75 10.40
N LYS A 400 21.77 0.92 9.08
CA LYS A 400 22.76 1.72 8.36
C LYS A 400 22.68 3.19 8.73
N MET A 401 21.50 3.76 8.82
CA MET A 401 21.31 5.15 9.26
C MET A 401 21.78 5.34 10.71
N ALA A 402 21.48 4.40 11.61
CA ALA A 402 21.95 4.45 12.99
C ALA A 402 23.48 4.38 13.08
N SER A 403 24.14 3.55 12.25
CA SER A 403 25.61 3.49 12.18
C SER A 403 26.24 4.83 11.77
N GLN A 404 25.49 5.66 11.06
CA GLN A 404 25.90 7.00 10.59
C GLN A 404 25.48 8.13 11.53
N GLY A 405 24.82 7.83 12.66
CA GLY A 405 24.27 8.82 13.57
C GLY A 405 23.01 9.55 13.07
N ARG A 406 22.39 9.07 11.99
CA ARG A 406 21.19 9.63 11.36
C ARG A 406 19.93 9.06 12.03
N TYR A 407 19.78 9.30 13.34
CA TYR A 407 18.73 8.65 14.14
C TYR A 407 17.32 9.09 13.78
N LYS A 408 17.13 10.38 13.43
CA LYS A 408 15.82 10.92 13.02
C LYS A 408 15.34 10.30 11.71
N GLU A 409 16.23 10.17 10.73
CA GLU A 409 15.89 9.51 9.45
C GLU A 409 15.68 7.99 9.64
N ALA A 410 16.45 7.37 10.53
CA ALA A 410 16.24 5.96 10.90
C ALA A 410 14.83 5.76 11.51
N LEU A 411 14.41 6.66 12.40
CA LEU A 411 13.07 6.66 12.98
C LEU A 411 11.99 6.87 11.92
N ALA A 412 12.19 7.84 11.02
CA ALA A 412 11.27 8.12 9.93
C ALA A 412 11.08 6.87 9.05
N LEU A 413 12.18 6.16 8.75
CA LEU A 413 12.14 4.92 7.98
C LEU A 413 11.39 3.80 8.72
N ILE A 414 11.55 3.67 10.04
CA ILE A 414 10.79 2.70 10.83
C ILE A 414 9.30 3.03 10.81
N LYS A 415 8.93 4.31 11.01
CA LYS A 415 7.52 4.76 11.08
C LYS A 415 6.76 4.60 9.77
N LYS A 416 7.43 4.36 8.64
CA LYS A 416 6.76 3.97 7.39
C LYS A 416 5.99 2.65 7.50
N GLU A 417 6.46 1.73 8.35
CA GLU A 417 5.86 0.41 8.53
C GLU A 417 5.37 0.16 9.97
N ASN A 418 5.81 0.97 10.93
CA ASN A 418 5.53 0.77 12.35
C ASN A 418 5.40 2.11 13.08
N PRO A 419 4.20 2.54 13.48
CA PRO A 419 3.98 3.77 14.22
C PRO A 419 4.42 3.70 15.70
N PHE A 420 4.76 2.49 16.21
CA PHE A 420 5.12 2.22 17.60
C PHE A 420 6.55 1.68 17.75
N PRO A 421 7.59 2.40 17.27
CA PRO A 421 8.97 1.91 17.35
C PRO A 421 9.45 1.73 18.79
N ALA A 422 9.08 2.63 19.73
CA ALA A 422 9.45 2.52 21.12
C ALA A 422 8.79 1.30 21.80
N VAL A 423 7.47 1.14 21.63
CA VAL A 423 6.72 -0.01 22.13
C VAL A 423 7.35 -1.33 21.62
N CYS A 424 7.54 -1.43 20.30
CA CYS A 424 8.14 -2.64 19.71
C CYS A 424 9.59 -2.86 20.16
N GLY A 425 10.34 -1.81 20.50
CA GLY A 425 11.70 -1.92 21.05
C GLY A 425 11.73 -2.51 22.45
N HIS A 426 10.59 -2.60 23.15
CA HIS A 426 10.49 -3.19 24.49
C HIS A 426 9.90 -4.60 24.47
N ILE A 427 8.94 -4.88 23.58
CA ILE A 427 8.11 -6.09 23.68
C ILE A 427 8.04 -6.92 22.39
N CYS A 428 8.82 -6.63 21.36
CA CYS A 428 8.77 -7.40 20.12
C CYS A 428 9.31 -8.82 20.32
N ASN A 429 8.67 -9.79 19.66
CA ASN A 429 9.13 -11.19 19.65
C ASN A 429 10.33 -11.46 18.73
N ARG A 430 10.90 -10.44 18.15
CA ARG A 430 12.19 -10.45 17.44
C ARG A 430 12.35 -11.46 16.29
N ARG A 431 11.29 -11.82 15.56
CA ARG A 431 11.36 -12.72 14.39
C ARG A 431 12.44 -12.30 13.38
N CYS A 432 12.74 -11.01 13.28
CA CYS A 432 13.82 -10.51 12.43
C CYS A 432 15.21 -10.95 12.89
N GLU A 433 15.43 -11.12 14.19
CA GLU A 433 16.67 -11.64 14.76
C GLU A 433 16.76 -13.15 14.56
N ASP A 434 15.67 -13.90 14.79
CA ASP A 434 15.61 -15.35 14.54
C ASP A 434 15.92 -15.67 13.08
N ALA A 435 15.45 -14.83 12.16
CA ALA A 435 15.72 -14.99 10.73
C ALA A 435 17.06 -14.41 10.28
N CYS A 436 17.81 -13.72 11.14
CA CYS A 436 19.00 -12.99 10.74
C CYS A 436 20.13 -13.93 10.24
N THR A 437 20.61 -13.69 9.02
CA THR A 437 21.70 -14.47 8.41
C THR A 437 22.99 -14.45 9.26
N ARG A 438 23.23 -13.39 10.04
CA ARG A 438 24.37 -13.33 10.95
C ARG A 438 24.37 -14.46 11.97
N GLY A 439 23.19 -14.98 12.33
CA GLY A 439 23.06 -16.14 13.21
C GLY A 439 23.72 -17.42 12.68
N ASN A 440 23.99 -17.50 11.38
CA ASN A 440 24.74 -18.61 10.78
C ASN A 440 26.26 -18.48 10.97
N ILE A 441 26.75 -17.32 11.43
CA ILE A 441 28.19 -17.06 11.70
C ILE A 441 28.48 -17.20 13.19
N ASP A 442 27.75 -16.41 13.98
CA ASP A 442 27.93 -16.35 15.44
C ASP A 442 26.56 -16.14 16.11
N GLN A 443 26.14 -14.91 16.31
CA GLN A 443 24.86 -14.55 16.90
C GLN A 443 24.17 -13.51 16.03
N ALA A 444 22.84 -13.57 15.94
CA ALA A 444 22.04 -12.58 15.23
C ALA A 444 22.38 -11.16 15.68
N VAL A 445 22.21 -10.19 14.79
CA VAL A 445 22.30 -8.76 15.15
C VAL A 445 21.21 -8.41 16.14
N ALA A 446 21.52 -7.66 17.20
CA ALA A 446 20.55 -7.15 18.17
C ALA A 446 19.70 -6.02 17.58
N ILE A 447 18.85 -6.41 16.64
CA ILE A 447 18.05 -5.52 15.79
C ILE A 447 17.07 -4.69 16.63
N ASP A 448 16.45 -5.35 17.60
CA ASP A 448 15.44 -4.75 18.45
C ASP A 448 16.02 -3.71 19.42
N GLU A 449 17.19 -4.00 19.97
CA GLU A 449 17.90 -3.06 20.85
C GLU A 449 18.35 -1.80 20.11
N VAL A 450 18.78 -1.93 18.84
CA VAL A 450 19.07 -0.74 18.01
C VAL A 450 17.80 0.07 17.74
N LYS A 451 16.67 -0.59 17.50
CA LYS A 451 15.38 0.09 17.33
C LYS A 451 14.92 0.79 18.61
N LYS A 452 15.06 0.12 19.78
CA LYS A 452 14.81 0.73 21.11
C LYS A 452 15.64 1.99 21.31
N PHE A 453 16.94 1.96 20.98
CA PHE A 453 17.81 3.12 21.06
C PHE A 453 17.37 4.27 20.16
N ILE A 454 17.03 3.98 18.88
CA ILE A 454 16.55 5.01 17.93
C ILE A 454 15.29 5.67 18.46
N ALA A 455 14.37 4.89 18.99
CA ALA A 455 13.12 5.41 19.55
C ALA A 455 13.36 6.20 20.85
N ALA A 456 14.28 5.76 21.71
CA ALA A 456 14.65 6.49 22.93
C ALA A 456 15.20 7.89 22.60
N LYS A 457 16.01 8.03 21.54
CA LYS A 457 16.49 9.35 21.08
C LYS A 457 15.35 10.31 20.70
N ASP A 458 14.28 9.81 20.16
CA ASP A 458 13.09 10.62 19.84
C ASP A 458 12.26 10.95 21.09
N LEU A 459 12.15 9.99 22.04
CA LEU A 459 11.46 10.24 23.31
C LEU A 459 12.15 11.29 24.16
N GLU A 460 13.49 11.38 24.10
CA GLU A 460 14.30 12.38 24.80
C GLU A 460 14.36 13.73 24.09
N ALA A 461 13.94 13.80 22.81
CA ALA A 461 14.05 15.02 22.03
C ALA A 461 13.03 16.08 22.46
N GLU A 462 13.42 17.37 22.43
CA GLU A 462 12.51 18.50 22.70
C GLU A 462 11.30 18.51 21.75
N THR A 463 11.48 18.05 20.50
CA THR A 463 10.44 17.96 19.50
C THR A 463 10.40 16.57 18.90
N ARG A 464 9.29 15.86 19.09
CA ARG A 464 9.04 14.54 18.55
C ARG A 464 8.95 14.57 17.02
N TYR A 465 9.39 13.50 16.38
CA TYR A 465 9.21 13.33 14.95
C TYR A 465 7.75 12.99 14.61
N ILE A 466 7.09 13.87 13.85
CA ILE A 466 5.75 13.67 13.32
C ILE A 466 5.88 13.43 11.79
N PRO A 467 5.39 12.30 11.25
CA PRO A 467 5.45 12.02 9.83
C PRO A 467 4.69 13.04 8.97
N LYS A 468 5.25 13.35 7.80
CA LYS A 468 4.57 14.18 6.78
C LYS A 468 3.41 13.41 6.17
N LYS A 469 2.28 14.08 5.95
CA LYS A 469 1.15 13.54 5.19
C LYS A 469 1.50 13.43 3.72
N VAL A 470 1.08 12.33 3.08
CA VAL A 470 1.21 12.10 1.65
C VAL A 470 -0.18 11.83 1.09
N VAL A 471 -0.81 12.89 0.58
CA VAL A 471 -2.22 12.88 0.20
C VAL A 471 -2.35 12.79 -1.31
N PRO A 472 -3.04 11.77 -1.87
CA PRO A 472 -3.28 11.64 -3.30
C PRO A 472 -4.45 12.52 -3.78
N SER A 473 -4.51 13.75 -3.31
CA SER A 473 -5.44 14.81 -3.71
C SER A 473 -4.79 16.16 -3.55
N LEU A 474 -4.94 17.03 -4.55
CA LEU A 474 -4.44 18.41 -4.49
C LEU A 474 -5.14 19.28 -3.45
N LYS A 475 -6.24 18.80 -2.86
CA LYS A 475 -6.90 19.44 -1.71
C LYS A 475 -6.11 19.30 -0.41
N GLY A 476 -5.11 18.40 -0.37
CA GLY A 476 -4.27 18.15 0.80
C GLY A 476 -4.95 17.41 1.96
N GLN A 477 -6.22 17.03 1.82
CA GLN A 477 -7.00 16.28 2.81
C GLN A 477 -8.18 15.57 2.17
N PHE A 478 -8.79 14.66 2.95
CA PHE A 478 -10.06 14.01 2.64
C PHE A 478 -11.06 14.25 3.77
N ASP A 479 -12.33 14.45 3.42
CA ASP A 479 -13.40 14.83 4.35
C ASP A 479 -14.23 13.64 4.85
N GLU A 480 -14.04 12.43 4.32
CA GLU A 480 -14.78 11.24 4.70
C GLU A 480 -14.47 10.85 6.14
N LYS A 481 -15.53 10.72 6.95
CA LYS A 481 -15.44 10.31 8.35
C LYS A 481 -15.24 8.81 8.46
N ILE A 482 -14.24 8.40 9.22
CA ILE A 482 -13.89 6.99 9.45
C ILE A 482 -13.90 6.75 10.96
N ALA A 483 -14.61 5.69 11.38
CA ALA A 483 -14.66 5.26 12.77
C ALA A 483 -13.76 4.03 12.98
N ILE A 484 -12.92 4.09 13.99
CA ILE A 484 -12.07 2.98 14.43
C ILE A 484 -12.54 2.55 15.81
N ILE A 485 -12.89 1.28 15.96
CA ILE A 485 -13.47 0.72 17.18
C ILE A 485 -12.42 -0.14 17.87
N GLY A 486 -11.89 0.40 18.96
CA GLY A 486 -10.77 -0.13 19.72
C GLY A 486 -9.48 0.65 19.55
N GLY A 487 -8.95 1.19 20.64
CA GLY A 487 -7.73 1.98 20.72
C GLY A 487 -6.48 1.16 21.01
N GLY A 488 -6.45 -0.12 20.63
CA GLY A 488 -5.26 -0.98 20.70
C GLY A 488 -4.31 -0.76 19.51
N PRO A 489 -3.18 -1.51 19.44
CA PRO A 489 -2.14 -1.31 18.43
C PRO A 489 -2.67 -1.44 17.00
N ALA A 490 -3.63 -2.31 16.70
CA ALA A 490 -4.21 -2.44 15.36
C ALA A 490 -5.05 -1.20 14.99
N GLY A 491 -5.94 -0.74 15.89
CA GLY A 491 -6.79 0.42 15.64
C GLY A 491 -5.98 1.72 15.54
N LEU A 492 -5.04 1.93 16.47
CA LEU A 492 -4.18 3.10 16.44
C LEU A 492 -3.25 3.14 15.21
N SER A 493 -2.76 1.98 14.74
CA SER A 493 -1.99 1.90 13.49
C SER A 493 -2.85 2.21 12.28
N CYS A 494 -4.09 1.72 12.23
CA CYS A 494 -5.03 2.08 11.18
C CYS A 494 -5.29 3.59 11.16
N ALA A 495 -5.50 4.19 12.33
CA ALA A 495 -5.68 5.63 12.48
C ALA A 495 -4.46 6.43 11.99
N PHE A 496 -3.25 5.99 12.35
CA PHE A 496 -2.00 6.61 11.93
C PHE A 496 -1.86 6.66 10.41
N TYR A 497 -2.04 5.52 9.72
CA TYR A 497 -1.88 5.46 8.27
C TYR A 497 -3.02 6.15 7.50
N LEU A 498 -4.22 6.21 8.07
CA LEU A 498 -5.30 7.05 7.52
C LEU A 498 -4.98 8.54 7.68
N ALA A 499 -4.41 8.95 8.81
CA ALA A 499 -3.99 10.34 9.02
C ALA A 499 -2.83 10.73 8.09
N GLU A 500 -1.87 9.83 7.83
CA GLU A 500 -0.81 10.02 6.83
C GLU A 500 -1.39 10.26 5.43
N LYS A 501 -2.52 9.61 5.10
CA LYS A 501 -3.26 9.79 3.84
C LYS A 501 -4.14 11.04 3.79
N GLY A 502 -4.21 11.83 4.87
CA GLY A 502 -4.96 13.09 4.90
C GLY A 502 -6.35 13.01 5.50
N TYR A 503 -6.74 11.89 6.11
CA TYR A 503 -7.99 11.77 6.87
C TYR A 503 -7.84 12.30 8.31
N ALA A 504 -8.99 12.53 8.97
CA ALA A 504 -9.08 12.81 10.40
C ALA A 504 -9.95 11.72 11.09
N PRO A 505 -9.45 10.48 11.24
CA PRO A 505 -10.25 9.38 11.77
C PRO A 505 -10.55 9.59 13.27
N THR A 506 -11.66 8.98 13.72
CA THR A 506 -12.04 8.96 15.13
C THR A 506 -11.91 7.54 15.68
N VAL A 507 -11.11 7.39 16.73
CA VAL A 507 -10.96 6.14 17.49
C VAL A 507 -11.92 6.16 18.67
N PHE A 508 -12.74 5.13 18.83
CA PHE A 508 -13.62 4.90 19.97
C PHE A 508 -13.02 3.80 20.84
N GLU A 509 -12.67 4.12 22.06
CA GLU A 509 -12.09 3.22 23.06
C GLU A 509 -12.99 3.14 24.28
N LYS A 510 -13.37 1.91 24.67
CA LYS A 510 -14.26 1.70 25.82
C LYS A 510 -13.61 1.99 27.17
N ASN A 511 -12.29 1.79 27.25
CA ASN A 511 -11.55 2.05 28.48
C ASN A 511 -11.18 3.53 28.61
N GLU A 512 -10.72 3.92 29.78
CA GLU A 512 -10.28 5.28 30.10
C GLU A 512 -9.02 5.67 29.31
N ASN A 513 -8.11 4.72 29.11
CA ASN A 513 -6.86 4.94 28.37
C ASN A 513 -6.83 4.15 27.06
N ALA A 514 -6.34 4.77 26.00
CA ALA A 514 -6.02 4.08 24.76
C ALA A 514 -4.70 3.31 24.90
N GLY A 515 -4.50 2.31 24.03
CA GLY A 515 -3.33 1.43 24.02
C GLY A 515 -3.70 -0.06 24.09
N GLY A 516 -4.93 -0.37 24.52
CA GLY A 516 -5.40 -1.76 24.63
C GLY A 516 -4.48 -2.60 25.51
N MET A 517 -4.08 -3.78 25.05
CA MET A 517 -3.22 -4.70 25.82
C MET A 517 -1.81 -4.12 26.12
N LEU A 518 -1.35 -3.10 25.40
CA LEU A 518 -0.09 -2.41 25.72
C LEU A 518 -0.17 -1.68 27.08
N VAL A 519 -1.36 -1.23 27.44
CA VAL A 519 -1.62 -0.55 28.73
C VAL A 519 -2.13 -1.54 29.75
N TYR A 520 -3.14 -2.36 29.42
CA TYR A 520 -3.88 -3.15 30.39
C TYR A 520 -3.36 -4.57 30.58
N GLY A 521 -2.58 -5.13 29.64
CA GLY A 521 -2.10 -6.50 29.69
C GLY A 521 -0.61 -6.63 29.93
N ILE A 522 0.21 -5.83 29.23
CA ILE A 522 1.66 -5.93 29.34
C ILE A 522 2.15 -5.28 30.63
N PRO A 523 2.98 -5.96 31.43
CA PRO A 523 3.52 -5.41 32.67
C PRO A 523 4.36 -4.15 32.47
N SER A 524 4.27 -3.21 33.42
CA SER A 524 5.01 -1.95 33.36
C SER A 524 6.53 -2.15 33.43
N TYR A 525 7.03 -3.21 34.05
CA TYR A 525 8.47 -3.51 34.06
C TYR A 525 9.01 -3.99 32.68
N LYS A 526 8.13 -4.29 31.71
CA LYS A 526 8.50 -4.57 30.31
C LYS A 526 8.22 -3.37 29.42
N LEU A 527 7.12 -2.68 29.65
CA LEU A 527 6.66 -1.53 28.85
C LEU A 527 6.01 -0.48 29.73
N GLU A 528 6.72 0.58 30.00
CA GLU A 528 6.23 1.70 30.78
C GLU A 528 5.09 2.42 30.07
N LYS A 529 4.07 2.84 30.79
CA LYS A 529 2.83 3.36 30.21
C LYS A 529 3.01 4.76 29.61
N ASP A 530 3.94 5.54 30.10
CA ASP A 530 4.36 6.83 29.53
C ASP A 530 5.00 6.67 28.14
N VAL A 531 5.74 5.58 27.88
CA VAL A 531 6.26 5.27 26.54
C VAL A 531 5.11 5.01 25.55
N VAL A 532 4.08 4.25 25.97
CA VAL A 532 2.90 4.00 25.14
C VAL A 532 2.16 5.30 24.86
N GLN A 533 1.95 6.13 25.91
CA GLN A 533 1.25 7.41 25.77
C GLN A 533 2.01 8.37 24.84
N ALA A 534 3.33 8.44 24.94
CA ALA A 534 4.16 9.27 24.07
C ALA A 534 4.05 8.90 22.58
N GLU A 535 3.93 7.61 22.26
CA GLU A 535 3.68 7.16 20.87
C GLU A 535 2.25 7.51 20.41
N ILE A 536 1.25 7.39 21.29
CA ILE A 536 -0.14 7.78 21.02
C ILE A 536 -0.26 9.29 20.78
N ASP A 537 0.51 10.10 21.49
CA ASP A 537 0.48 11.55 21.32
C ASP A 537 1.00 11.98 19.94
N VAL A 538 1.95 11.27 19.35
CA VAL A 538 2.33 11.47 17.94
C VAL A 538 1.14 11.18 17.00
N ILE A 539 0.38 10.13 17.26
CA ILE A 539 -0.81 9.80 16.46
C ILE A 539 -1.87 10.91 16.57
N LYS A 540 -2.11 11.42 17.78
CA LYS A 540 -3.01 12.58 17.97
C LYS A 540 -2.51 13.82 17.23
N ALA A 541 -1.21 14.08 17.26
CA ALA A 541 -0.60 15.22 16.58
C ALA A 541 -0.75 15.16 15.04
N MET A 542 -0.96 13.98 14.47
CA MET A 542 -1.29 13.81 13.04
C MET A 542 -2.75 14.17 12.70
N GLY A 543 -3.60 14.45 13.69
CA GLY A 543 -5.00 14.82 13.50
C GLY A 543 -6.00 13.72 13.83
N VAL A 544 -5.58 12.65 14.51
CA VAL A 544 -6.48 11.58 14.99
C VAL A 544 -7.20 12.02 16.24
N THR A 545 -8.53 11.84 16.26
CA THR A 545 -9.35 12.06 17.47
C THR A 545 -9.52 10.73 18.20
N ILE A 546 -9.21 10.69 19.49
CA ILE A 546 -9.43 9.50 20.33
C ILE A 546 -10.49 9.83 21.39
N LYS A 547 -11.59 9.08 21.39
CA LYS A 547 -12.68 9.17 22.36
C LYS A 547 -12.62 7.95 23.27
N THR A 548 -12.14 8.15 24.49
CA THR A 548 -12.08 7.13 25.53
C THR A 548 -13.36 7.07 26.36
N GLY A 549 -13.62 5.98 27.05
CA GLY A 549 -14.83 5.76 27.84
C GLY A 549 -16.10 5.58 26.98
N VAL A 550 -15.98 5.20 25.72
CA VAL A 550 -17.11 5.02 24.78
C VAL A 550 -17.10 3.59 24.24
N GLU A 551 -18.05 2.78 24.67
CA GLU A 551 -18.24 1.42 24.19
C GLU A 551 -19.23 1.40 23.01
N VAL A 552 -18.72 1.14 21.81
CA VAL A 552 -19.58 0.96 20.62
C VAL A 552 -20.36 -0.35 20.75
N GLY A 553 -21.65 -0.30 20.47
CA GLY A 553 -22.59 -1.37 20.72
C GLY A 553 -23.36 -1.20 22.05
N LYS A 554 -22.93 -0.28 22.92
CA LYS A 554 -23.62 0.04 24.18
C LYS A 554 -23.96 1.53 24.28
N ASP A 555 -22.94 2.41 24.23
CA ASP A 555 -23.12 3.86 24.38
C ASP A 555 -23.49 4.51 23.05
N ILE A 556 -23.05 3.92 21.94
CA ILE A 556 -23.38 4.31 20.57
C ILE A 556 -23.28 3.06 19.67
N THR A 557 -24.19 2.93 18.73
CA THR A 557 -24.20 1.83 17.75
C THR A 557 -23.51 2.22 16.44
N ILE A 558 -23.09 1.22 15.65
CA ILE A 558 -22.54 1.47 14.29
C ILE A 558 -23.58 2.15 13.41
N GLU A 559 -24.86 1.79 13.53
CA GLU A 559 -25.93 2.42 12.78
C GLU A 559 -26.11 3.92 13.12
N GLU A 560 -25.96 4.29 14.38
CA GLU A 560 -25.97 5.70 14.79
C GLU A 560 -24.75 6.46 14.28
N LEU A 561 -23.57 5.82 14.23
CA LEU A 561 -22.37 6.39 13.62
C LEU A 561 -22.56 6.59 12.10
N ARG A 562 -23.20 5.64 11.39
CA ARG A 562 -23.59 5.81 9.98
C ARG A 562 -24.47 7.05 9.78
N LYS A 563 -25.46 7.25 10.67
CA LYS A 563 -26.31 8.45 10.65
C LYS A 563 -25.57 9.75 10.93
N GLN A 564 -24.45 9.69 11.67
CA GLN A 564 -23.54 10.81 11.89
C GLN A 564 -22.59 11.07 10.72
N GLY A 565 -22.68 10.26 9.65
CA GLY A 565 -21.94 10.42 8.40
C GLY A 565 -20.61 9.67 8.35
N TYR A 566 -20.35 8.74 9.27
CA TYR A 566 -19.21 7.83 9.15
C TYR A 566 -19.44 6.87 7.96
N LYS A 567 -18.40 6.71 7.14
CA LYS A 567 -18.47 5.97 5.88
C LYS A 567 -17.83 4.57 5.94
N ALA A 568 -16.94 4.35 6.88
CA ALA A 568 -16.29 3.06 7.09
C ALA A 568 -15.93 2.86 8.57
N PHE A 569 -15.83 1.58 8.95
CA PHE A 569 -15.60 1.13 10.31
C PHE A 569 -14.47 0.12 10.35
N TYR A 570 -13.50 0.33 11.22
CA TYR A 570 -12.44 -0.64 11.48
C TYR A 570 -12.57 -1.20 12.89
N ILE A 571 -12.93 -2.49 13.01
CA ILE A 571 -13.11 -3.14 14.30
C ILE A 571 -11.80 -3.81 14.72
N ALA A 572 -11.23 -3.37 15.84
CA ALA A 572 -9.94 -3.80 16.39
C ALA A 572 -9.97 -3.88 17.91
N ILE A 573 -11.03 -4.47 18.48
CA ILE A 573 -11.27 -4.56 19.92
C ILE A 573 -10.37 -5.57 20.66
N GLY A 574 -9.62 -6.39 19.94
CA GLY A 574 -8.67 -7.37 20.49
C GLY A 574 -9.32 -8.52 21.26
N CYS A 575 -8.53 -9.23 22.06
CA CYS A 575 -8.95 -10.33 22.91
C CYS A 575 -8.84 -9.91 24.38
N GLN A 576 -9.86 -9.24 24.92
CA GLN A 576 -9.83 -8.66 26.26
C GLN A 576 -10.55 -9.51 27.33
N GLY A 577 -11.05 -10.68 26.99
CA GLY A 577 -11.61 -11.64 27.93
C GLY A 577 -10.62 -12.74 28.25
N GLY A 578 -10.54 -13.13 29.50
CA GLY A 578 -9.83 -14.35 29.94
C GLY A 578 -10.65 -15.59 29.70
N ARG A 579 -10.02 -16.70 29.33
CA ARG A 579 -10.67 -18.01 29.26
C ARG A 579 -10.66 -18.70 30.64
N LYS A 580 -11.73 -19.39 30.94
CA LYS A 580 -11.84 -20.27 32.11
C LYS A 580 -11.33 -21.68 31.79
N ALA A 581 -10.86 -22.39 32.80
CA ALA A 581 -10.41 -23.79 32.67
C ALA A 581 -11.57 -24.79 32.69
N CYS A 582 -12.75 -24.36 33.04
CA CYS A 582 -13.97 -25.17 33.21
C CYS A 582 -13.79 -26.29 34.26
N ILE A 583 -13.21 -25.97 35.41
CA ILE A 583 -12.95 -26.89 36.52
C ILE A 583 -13.76 -26.50 37.77
N PRO A 584 -14.05 -27.46 38.66
CA PRO A 584 -14.72 -27.15 39.90
C PRO A 584 -13.97 -26.13 40.75
N GLY A 585 -14.68 -25.17 41.36
CA GLY A 585 -14.11 -24.17 42.25
C GLY A 585 -13.55 -22.91 41.54
N GLU A 586 -13.59 -22.79 40.22
CA GLU A 586 -12.98 -21.65 39.49
C GLU A 586 -13.72 -20.30 39.68
N ASP A 587 -14.91 -20.30 40.30
CA ASP A 587 -15.66 -19.07 40.61
C ASP A 587 -15.42 -18.57 42.06
N ALA A 588 -14.50 -19.20 42.82
CA ALA A 588 -14.20 -18.84 44.20
C ALA A 588 -13.42 -17.51 44.28
N GLU A 589 -13.58 -16.80 45.39
CA GLU A 589 -12.77 -15.63 45.72
C GLU A 589 -11.29 -16.03 45.80
N GLY A 590 -10.41 -15.32 45.06
CA GLY A 590 -8.99 -15.66 44.93
C GLY A 590 -8.65 -16.36 43.62
N VAL A 591 -9.65 -16.69 42.77
CA VAL A 591 -9.43 -17.11 41.36
C VAL A 591 -9.60 -15.94 40.42
N MET A 592 -8.64 -15.74 39.54
CA MET A 592 -8.70 -14.71 38.49
C MET A 592 -8.26 -15.28 37.14
N THR A 593 -8.72 -14.70 36.05
CA THR A 593 -8.07 -14.92 34.74
C THR A 593 -6.81 -14.05 34.63
N ALA A 594 -5.86 -14.46 33.81
CA ALA A 594 -4.63 -13.69 33.59
C ALA A 594 -4.93 -12.25 33.09
N VAL A 595 -5.94 -12.10 32.25
CA VAL A 595 -6.33 -10.80 31.70
C VAL A 595 -6.84 -9.88 32.80
N ASP A 596 -7.70 -10.39 33.68
CA ASP A 596 -8.26 -9.60 34.78
C ASP A 596 -7.18 -9.27 35.83
N PHE A 597 -6.32 -10.22 36.17
CA PHE A 597 -5.21 -9.99 37.08
C PHE A 597 -4.22 -8.93 36.57
N LEU A 598 -3.78 -9.06 35.33
CA LEU A 598 -2.83 -8.09 34.74
C LEU A 598 -3.46 -6.70 34.61
N ARG A 599 -4.75 -6.61 34.29
CA ARG A 599 -5.48 -5.34 34.26
C ARG A 599 -5.49 -4.71 35.65
N GLU A 600 -5.87 -5.43 36.68
CA GLU A 600 -5.93 -4.93 38.06
C GLU A 600 -4.55 -4.39 38.52
N VAL A 601 -3.48 -5.13 38.22
CA VAL A 601 -2.11 -4.74 38.58
C VAL A 601 -1.65 -3.51 37.81
N ASN A 602 -2.01 -3.40 36.50
CA ASN A 602 -1.60 -2.26 35.69
C ASN A 602 -2.44 -0.99 35.95
N ASP A 603 -3.70 -1.13 36.37
CA ASP A 603 -4.57 -0.01 36.70
C ASP A 603 -4.30 0.58 38.11
N LYS A 604 -3.73 -0.22 38.99
CA LYS A 604 -3.42 0.18 40.38
C LYS A 604 -1.92 0.18 40.60
N GLU A 605 -1.37 1.31 41.03
CA GLU A 605 0.06 1.41 41.36
C GLU A 605 0.46 0.46 42.50
N GLU A 606 -0.49 0.15 43.42
CA GLU A 606 -0.33 -0.78 44.53
C GLU A 606 -1.42 -1.87 44.47
N TYR A 607 -1.03 -3.09 44.24
CA TYR A 607 -1.90 -4.28 44.26
C TYR A 607 -1.30 -5.35 45.19
N PRO A 608 -1.48 -5.22 46.52
CA PRO A 608 -0.87 -6.15 47.48
C PRO A 608 -1.47 -7.52 47.38
N ILE A 609 -0.60 -8.56 47.33
CA ILE A 609 -0.96 -9.98 47.33
C ILE A 609 -0.37 -10.60 48.57
N GLU A 610 -1.17 -11.38 49.29
CA GLU A 610 -0.77 -12.16 50.43
C GLU A 610 -1.03 -13.64 50.23
N GLY A 611 -0.06 -14.50 50.60
CA GLY A 611 -0.16 -15.95 50.48
C GLY A 611 0.29 -16.48 49.14
N ASP A 612 0.46 -17.78 49.04
CA ASP A 612 1.02 -18.44 47.84
C ASP A 612 0.12 -18.32 46.62
N VAL A 613 0.73 -18.13 45.46
CA VAL A 613 0.07 -17.96 44.16
C VAL A 613 0.41 -19.13 43.23
N VAL A 614 -0.61 -19.72 42.63
CA VAL A 614 -0.46 -20.74 41.59
C VAL A 614 -0.95 -20.18 40.27
N VAL A 615 -0.09 -20.23 39.27
CA VAL A 615 -0.39 -19.79 37.89
C VAL A 615 -0.53 -20.99 36.97
N ILE A 616 -1.66 -21.10 36.27
CA ILE A 616 -1.95 -22.19 35.34
C ILE A 616 -1.76 -21.71 33.91
N GLY A 617 -0.74 -22.22 33.21
CA GLY A 617 -0.40 -21.92 31.83
C GLY A 617 1.10 -21.88 31.60
N GLY A 618 1.53 -22.05 30.33
CA GLY A 618 2.94 -22.14 29.93
C GLY A 618 3.41 -21.07 28.93
N GLY A 619 2.55 -20.09 28.57
CA GLY A 619 2.88 -19.02 27.62
C GLY A 619 3.43 -17.75 28.28
N ASN A 620 3.88 -16.78 27.49
CA ASN A 620 4.43 -15.50 27.97
C ASN A 620 3.49 -14.76 28.92
N VAL A 621 2.17 -14.83 28.72
CA VAL A 621 1.19 -14.22 29.62
C VAL A 621 1.21 -14.85 31.01
N ALA A 622 1.45 -16.18 31.10
CA ALA A 622 1.59 -16.85 32.39
C ALA A 622 2.89 -16.42 33.10
N ILE A 623 3.98 -16.24 32.38
CA ILE A 623 5.21 -15.65 32.90
C ILE A 623 4.96 -14.23 33.41
N ASP A 624 4.25 -13.39 32.64
CA ASP A 624 3.90 -12.03 33.04
C ASP A 624 3.10 -12.00 34.37
N VAL A 625 2.12 -12.88 34.48
CA VAL A 625 1.32 -13.05 35.70
C VAL A 625 2.21 -13.47 36.87
N ALA A 626 3.07 -14.47 36.68
CA ALA A 626 3.91 -14.99 37.75
C ALA A 626 4.92 -13.93 38.24
N ARG A 627 5.57 -13.22 37.33
CA ARG A 627 6.52 -12.14 37.63
C ARG A 627 5.86 -10.94 38.30
N ASN A 628 4.64 -10.55 37.83
CA ASN A 628 3.85 -9.50 38.48
C ASN A 628 3.40 -9.92 39.88
N SER A 629 2.97 -11.17 40.09
CA SER A 629 2.58 -11.67 41.43
C SER A 629 3.73 -11.55 42.40
N LYS A 630 4.95 -11.86 41.98
CA LYS A 630 6.19 -11.72 42.77
C LYS A 630 6.50 -10.27 43.13
N ARG A 631 6.14 -9.32 42.28
CA ARG A 631 6.33 -7.88 42.51
C ARG A 631 5.26 -7.26 43.40
N CYS A 632 4.07 -7.87 43.42
CA CYS A 632 2.94 -7.40 44.23
C CYS A 632 3.02 -7.84 45.73
N GLY A 633 3.93 -8.72 46.08
CA GLY A 633 4.08 -9.18 47.46
C GLY A 633 5.27 -10.11 47.67
N ASP A 634 5.65 -10.33 48.92
CA ASP A 634 6.62 -11.35 49.30
C ASP A 634 5.94 -12.74 49.37
N VAL A 635 5.63 -13.27 48.19
CA VAL A 635 4.82 -14.48 48.02
C VAL A 635 5.61 -15.56 47.27
N ASN A 636 5.28 -16.86 47.53
CA ASN A 636 5.76 -17.93 46.68
C ASN A 636 4.87 -18.05 45.45
N VAL A 637 5.49 -18.09 44.30
CA VAL A 637 4.80 -18.24 43.01
C VAL A 637 5.23 -19.56 42.36
N SER A 638 4.25 -20.36 41.99
CA SER A 638 4.48 -21.63 41.27
C SER A 638 3.65 -21.64 39.99
N MET A 639 4.28 -21.91 38.87
CA MET A 639 3.64 -22.07 37.55
C MET A 639 3.46 -23.56 37.26
N PHE A 640 2.35 -23.91 36.63
CA PHE A 640 2.05 -25.24 36.13
C PHE A 640 1.55 -25.17 34.69
N CYS A 641 2.15 -25.95 33.78
CA CYS A 641 1.75 -26.03 32.40
C CYS A 641 1.61 -27.48 31.91
N LEU A 642 0.85 -27.65 30.84
CA LEU A 642 0.58 -28.96 30.25
C LEU A 642 1.82 -29.53 29.53
N GLU A 643 2.57 -28.62 28.88
CA GLU A 643 3.74 -28.92 28.06
C GLU A 643 4.91 -29.41 28.92
N ASP A 644 5.86 -30.08 28.31
CA ASP A 644 7.19 -30.26 28.85
C ASP A 644 8.03 -28.99 28.72
N ARG A 645 9.22 -28.99 29.28
CA ARG A 645 10.11 -27.81 29.31
C ARG A 645 10.54 -27.35 27.91
N GLU A 646 10.75 -28.29 26.99
CA GLU A 646 11.24 -28.01 25.64
C GLU A 646 10.14 -27.44 24.73
N HIS A 647 8.87 -27.77 25.01
CA HIS A 647 7.72 -27.37 24.23
C HIS A 647 6.88 -26.26 24.88
N MET A 648 7.37 -25.62 25.93
CA MET A 648 6.67 -24.48 26.53
C MET A 648 6.49 -23.37 25.50
N PRO A 649 5.27 -22.78 25.38
CA PRO A 649 5.00 -21.70 24.43
C PRO A 649 5.70 -20.36 24.77
N ALA A 650 6.14 -20.16 26.01
CA ALA A 650 6.89 -18.98 26.41
C ALA A 650 8.30 -18.97 25.80
N SER A 651 8.81 -17.78 25.50
CA SER A 651 10.18 -17.64 25.00
C SER A 651 11.22 -18.02 26.07
N GLU A 652 12.38 -18.52 25.63
CA GLU A 652 13.45 -18.96 26.55
C GLU A 652 13.90 -17.84 27.48
N GLU A 653 14.10 -16.62 26.95
CA GLU A 653 14.47 -15.44 27.74
C GLU A 653 13.47 -15.16 28.86
N GLU A 654 12.18 -15.25 28.59
CA GLU A 654 11.12 -15.06 29.61
C GLU A 654 11.17 -16.15 30.70
N ILE A 655 11.43 -17.39 30.31
CA ILE A 655 11.53 -18.52 31.23
C ILE A 655 12.76 -18.37 32.11
N GLU A 656 13.92 -17.96 31.53
CA GLU A 656 15.15 -17.70 32.28
C GLU A 656 14.94 -16.58 33.30
N GLU A 657 14.41 -15.44 32.87
CA GLU A 657 14.12 -14.30 33.75
C GLU A 657 13.14 -14.66 34.90
N ALA A 658 12.12 -15.44 34.61
CA ALA A 658 11.20 -15.92 35.67
C ALA A 658 11.90 -16.86 36.68
N THR A 659 12.80 -17.69 36.18
CA THR A 659 13.58 -18.61 37.04
C THR A 659 14.57 -17.85 37.91
N GLU A 660 15.25 -16.83 37.35
CA GLU A 660 16.15 -15.93 38.09
C GLU A 660 15.41 -15.18 39.22
N GLU A 661 14.15 -14.81 38.99
CA GLU A 661 13.27 -14.20 40.01
C GLU A 661 12.72 -15.22 41.06
N GLY A 662 13.11 -16.49 40.99
CA GLY A 662 12.74 -17.53 41.95
C GLY A 662 11.34 -18.13 41.74
N ILE A 663 10.75 -17.99 40.56
CA ILE A 663 9.47 -18.63 40.19
C ILE A 663 9.73 -20.10 39.89
N LYS A 664 8.91 -20.97 40.50
CA LYS A 664 9.00 -22.43 40.29
C LYS A 664 8.14 -22.81 39.09
N ILE A 665 8.74 -23.33 38.03
CA ILE A 665 8.04 -23.77 36.81
C ILE A 665 7.94 -25.28 36.80
N ASN A 666 6.72 -25.83 36.79
CA ASN A 666 6.40 -27.22 36.82
C ASN A 666 5.68 -27.67 35.56
N CYS A 667 6.36 -28.42 34.72
CA CYS A 667 5.87 -28.88 33.41
C CYS A 667 5.13 -30.23 33.52
N GLY A 668 4.17 -30.46 32.59
CA GLY A 668 3.43 -31.72 32.50
C GLY A 668 2.30 -31.87 33.54
N TRP A 669 1.68 -30.77 33.96
CA TRP A 669 0.58 -30.76 34.92
C TRP A 669 -0.57 -29.87 34.46
N GLY A 670 -1.81 -30.39 34.55
CA GLY A 670 -3.03 -29.64 34.29
C GLY A 670 -3.91 -29.51 35.54
N PRO A 671 -4.77 -28.47 35.58
CA PRO A 671 -5.66 -28.30 36.74
C PRO A 671 -6.77 -29.35 36.74
N LYS A 672 -7.13 -29.86 37.92
CA LYS A 672 -8.25 -30.79 38.14
C LYS A 672 -9.41 -30.11 38.84
N GLU A 673 -9.15 -29.52 39.97
CA GLU A 673 -10.14 -28.77 40.77
C GLU A 673 -9.47 -27.76 41.70
N ILE A 674 -10.18 -26.71 42.07
CA ILE A 674 -9.76 -25.72 43.06
C ILE A 674 -10.44 -26.05 44.36
N ILE A 675 -9.68 -26.18 45.45
CA ILE A 675 -10.17 -26.45 46.78
C ILE A 675 -10.71 -25.13 47.35
N VAL A 676 -11.99 -25.11 47.70
CA VAL A 676 -12.68 -23.94 48.24
C VAL A 676 -13.06 -24.17 49.69
N ARG A 677 -12.74 -23.19 50.55
CA ARG A 677 -13.17 -23.14 51.94
C ARG A 677 -13.76 -21.77 52.23
N ASP A 678 -14.99 -21.76 52.72
CA ASP A 678 -15.74 -20.52 53.04
C ASP A 678 -15.85 -19.55 51.86
N GLY A 679 -15.98 -20.10 50.64
CA GLY A 679 -16.11 -19.31 49.41
C GLY A 679 -14.78 -18.81 48.82
N LYS A 680 -13.63 -19.09 49.48
CA LYS A 680 -12.31 -18.64 49.10
C LYS A 680 -11.40 -19.80 48.69
N VAL A 681 -10.39 -19.52 47.89
CA VAL A 681 -9.35 -20.48 47.52
C VAL A 681 -8.57 -20.92 48.79
N ASP A 682 -8.43 -22.23 49.00
CA ASP A 682 -7.61 -22.85 50.04
C ASP A 682 -6.52 -23.77 49.43
N GLY A 683 -6.61 -24.07 48.12
CA GLY A 683 -5.65 -24.84 47.38
C GLY A 683 -6.12 -25.26 46.02
N ILE A 684 -5.30 -26.04 45.33
CA ILE A 684 -5.59 -26.57 44.00
C ILE A 684 -5.11 -28.02 43.88
N VAL A 685 -5.87 -28.85 43.19
CA VAL A 685 -5.49 -30.20 42.80
C VAL A 685 -5.10 -30.19 41.32
N LEU A 686 -3.94 -30.69 41.03
CA LEU A 686 -3.40 -30.83 39.66
C LEU A 686 -3.30 -32.31 39.30
N LYS A 687 -3.43 -32.65 38.04
CA LYS A 687 -3.31 -33.99 37.47
C LYS A 687 -2.22 -34.01 36.41
N LYS A 688 -1.56 -35.16 36.29
CA LYS A 688 -0.45 -35.34 35.32
C LYS A 688 -0.95 -35.28 33.89
N CYS A 689 -0.34 -34.43 33.06
CA CYS A 689 -0.55 -34.39 31.63
C CYS A 689 0.34 -35.43 30.95
N LEU A 690 -0.25 -36.31 30.14
CA LEU A 690 0.44 -37.35 29.39
C LEU A 690 0.78 -36.89 27.97
N SER A 691 -0.12 -36.14 27.35
CA SER A 691 0.09 -35.56 26.00
C SER A 691 -0.76 -34.31 25.86
N VAL A 692 -0.23 -33.29 25.20
CA VAL A 692 -0.92 -32.00 24.90
C VAL A 692 -1.66 -32.06 23.58
N MET A 693 -1.07 -32.76 22.59
CA MET A 693 -1.60 -32.87 21.22
C MET A 693 -2.07 -34.30 20.95
N ASP A 694 -3.08 -34.41 20.08
CA ASP A 694 -3.49 -35.68 19.50
C ASP A 694 -2.61 -36.09 18.30
N TYR A 695 -2.90 -37.24 17.69
CA TYR A 695 -2.15 -37.78 16.55
C TYR A 695 -2.22 -36.86 15.31
N ASP A 696 -3.24 -36.01 15.20
CA ASP A 696 -3.41 -35.05 14.10
C ASP A 696 -2.73 -33.69 14.40
N GLY A 697 -2.01 -33.58 15.54
CA GLY A 697 -1.37 -32.33 15.97
C GLY A 697 -2.37 -31.27 16.47
N ARG A 698 -3.57 -31.67 16.88
CA ARG A 698 -4.58 -30.78 17.45
C ARG A 698 -4.46 -30.77 18.95
N PHE A 699 -4.67 -29.62 19.56
CA PHE A 699 -4.73 -29.47 21.02
C PHE A 699 -5.86 -30.33 21.61
N ASN A 700 -5.50 -31.43 22.29
CA ASN A 700 -6.39 -32.38 22.89
C ASN A 700 -5.68 -33.12 24.06
N PRO A 701 -5.49 -32.43 25.19
CA PRO A 701 -4.67 -32.96 26.30
C PRO A 701 -5.27 -34.20 26.93
N THR A 702 -4.41 -35.18 27.18
CA THR A 702 -4.75 -36.41 27.91
C THR A 702 -4.07 -36.46 29.27
N TYR A 703 -4.73 -37.07 30.26
CA TYR A 703 -4.28 -37.02 31.65
C TYR A 703 -4.25 -38.39 32.33
N ASP A 704 -3.37 -38.58 33.30
CA ASP A 704 -3.49 -39.61 34.31
C ASP A 704 -4.29 -39.04 35.50
N GLU A 705 -5.52 -39.48 35.63
CA GLU A 705 -6.42 -39.03 36.71
C GLU A 705 -6.03 -39.54 38.11
N ASN A 706 -5.13 -40.54 38.20
CA ASN A 706 -4.65 -41.13 39.46
C ASN A 706 -3.37 -40.46 39.98
N GLU A 707 -2.58 -39.86 39.08
CA GLU A 707 -1.39 -39.12 39.46
C GLU A 707 -1.74 -37.64 39.69
N THR A 708 -1.90 -37.26 40.95
CA THR A 708 -2.32 -35.91 41.34
C THR A 708 -1.39 -35.29 42.37
N ILE A 709 -1.33 -33.97 42.36
CA ILE A 709 -0.63 -33.15 43.37
C ILE A 709 -1.64 -32.18 43.96
N THR A 710 -1.62 -32.06 45.26
CA THR A 710 -2.44 -31.06 45.98
C THR A 710 -1.52 -30.00 46.57
N LEU A 711 -1.83 -28.75 46.30
CA LEU A 711 -1.10 -27.58 46.80
C LEU A 711 -2.01 -26.67 47.58
N SER A 712 -1.52 -26.18 48.72
CA SER A 712 -2.17 -25.07 49.42
C SER A 712 -1.77 -23.75 48.76
N CYS A 713 -2.74 -22.91 48.46
CA CYS A 713 -2.53 -21.56 47.93
C CYS A 713 -3.71 -20.65 48.25
N LYS A 714 -3.51 -19.35 48.16
CA LYS A 714 -4.57 -18.35 48.35
C LYS A 714 -5.07 -17.74 47.07
N HIS A 715 -4.25 -17.83 45.99
CA HIS A 715 -4.58 -17.30 44.70
C HIS A 715 -4.31 -18.33 43.61
N VAL A 716 -5.26 -18.46 42.68
CA VAL A 716 -5.09 -19.21 41.43
C VAL A 716 -5.34 -18.28 40.25
N VAL A 717 -4.34 -18.10 39.37
CA VAL A 717 -4.48 -17.28 38.15
C VAL A 717 -4.48 -18.19 36.93
N LEU A 718 -5.60 -18.18 36.20
CA LEU A 718 -5.80 -18.99 35.01
C LEU A 718 -5.29 -18.25 33.77
N SER A 719 -4.17 -18.71 33.21
CA SER A 719 -3.55 -18.17 31.98
C SER A 719 -3.71 -19.16 30.81
N VAL A 720 -4.95 -19.63 30.61
CA VAL A 720 -5.32 -20.70 29.66
C VAL A 720 -5.85 -20.14 28.32
N GLY A 721 -5.53 -18.92 28.01
CA GLY A 721 -5.88 -18.24 26.77
C GLY A 721 -6.76 -17.02 26.95
N GLN A 722 -6.99 -16.33 25.83
CA GLN A 722 -7.77 -15.11 25.74
C GLN A 722 -9.00 -15.31 24.85
N ALA A 723 -10.00 -14.45 24.99
CA ALA A 723 -11.24 -14.50 24.24
C ALA A 723 -11.64 -13.11 23.71
N ILE A 724 -12.29 -13.10 22.56
CA ILE A 724 -12.92 -11.90 22.01
C ILE A 724 -14.26 -11.70 22.70
N VAL A 725 -14.51 -10.50 23.17
CA VAL A 725 -15.77 -10.12 23.82
C VAL A 725 -16.50 -9.11 22.91
N TRP A 726 -17.45 -9.61 22.14
CA TRP A 726 -18.19 -8.81 21.18
C TRP A 726 -19.30 -7.95 21.82
N ASN A 727 -19.86 -8.39 22.94
CA ASN A 727 -21.07 -7.78 23.50
C ASN A 727 -22.13 -7.53 22.41
N ASN A 728 -22.69 -6.30 22.34
CA ASN A 728 -23.69 -5.93 21.33
C ASN A 728 -23.08 -5.22 20.10
N LEU A 729 -21.76 -5.23 19.96
CA LEU A 729 -21.07 -4.51 18.87
C LEU A 729 -21.54 -4.93 17.47
N LEU A 730 -21.82 -6.21 17.30
CA LEU A 730 -22.21 -6.79 16.00
C LEU A 730 -23.71 -6.83 15.78
N ASP A 731 -24.52 -6.33 16.72
CA ASP A 731 -25.97 -6.35 16.59
C ASP A 731 -26.44 -5.56 15.35
N GLY A 732 -27.22 -6.22 14.49
CA GLY A 732 -27.71 -5.64 13.24
C GLY A 732 -26.72 -5.61 12.07
N LEU A 733 -25.51 -6.18 12.23
CA LEU A 733 -24.48 -6.26 11.18
C LEU A 733 -24.40 -7.66 10.57
N ASN A 734 -24.04 -7.73 9.30
CA ASN A 734 -23.78 -8.99 8.59
C ASN A 734 -22.30 -9.43 8.74
N VAL A 735 -21.76 -9.40 9.96
CA VAL A 735 -20.41 -9.87 10.25
C VAL A 735 -20.50 -11.32 10.75
N LYS A 736 -19.91 -12.23 10.02
CA LYS A 736 -19.84 -13.65 10.36
C LYS A 736 -18.67 -13.95 11.26
N LEU A 737 -18.87 -14.91 12.15
CA LEU A 737 -17.83 -15.40 13.06
C LEU A 737 -17.49 -16.87 12.76
N ASP A 738 -16.22 -17.23 12.96
CA ASP A 738 -15.78 -18.62 12.87
C ASP A 738 -16.02 -19.38 14.19
N ARG A 739 -15.63 -20.66 14.23
CA ARG A 739 -15.76 -21.50 15.43
C ARG A 739 -14.95 -20.99 16.63
N GLY A 740 -13.94 -20.19 16.40
CA GLY A 740 -13.10 -19.56 17.41
C GLY A 740 -13.61 -18.18 17.87
N ASN A 741 -14.84 -17.81 17.46
CA ASN A 741 -15.46 -16.51 17.73
C ASN A 741 -14.69 -15.33 17.09
N ARG A 742 -13.90 -15.59 16.02
CA ARG A 742 -13.17 -14.56 15.26
C ARG A 742 -14.01 -14.11 14.07
N ALA A 743 -13.88 -12.85 13.72
CA ALA A 743 -14.52 -12.29 12.53
C ALA A 743 -13.98 -12.92 11.25
N ILE A 744 -14.87 -13.31 10.34
CA ILE A 744 -14.53 -13.78 9.01
C ILE A 744 -14.44 -12.58 8.08
N ALA A 745 -13.30 -12.43 7.40
CA ALA A 745 -13.03 -11.36 6.46
C ALA A 745 -12.13 -11.84 5.32
N ASP A 746 -12.10 -11.09 4.23
CA ASP A 746 -11.16 -11.31 3.15
C ASP A 746 -9.71 -11.12 3.64
N SER A 747 -8.82 -12.05 3.32
CA SER A 747 -7.46 -12.09 3.85
C SER A 747 -6.54 -10.99 3.30
N PHE A 748 -6.91 -10.36 2.21
CA PHE A 748 -6.13 -9.30 1.58
C PHE A 748 -6.67 -7.90 1.89
N THR A 749 -7.99 -7.77 1.91
CA THR A 749 -8.66 -6.48 2.15
C THR A 749 -9.10 -6.28 3.59
N PHE A 750 -9.20 -7.34 4.38
CA PHE A 750 -9.77 -7.33 5.74
C PHE A 750 -11.24 -6.87 5.81
N GLN A 751 -11.92 -6.84 4.66
CA GLN A 751 -13.34 -6.51 4.55
C GLN A 751 -14.19 -7.71 4.98
N THR A 752 -15.22 -7.47 5.77
CA THR A 752 -16.22 -8.48 6.16
C THR A 752 -17.33 -8.58 5.12
N ASP A 753 -18.32 -9.47 5.37
CA ASP A 753 -19.54 -9.51 4.55
C ASP A 753 -20.42 -8.24 4.72
N GLU A 754 -20.18 -7.42 5.75
CA GLU A 754 -20.72 -6.07 5.88
C GLU A 754 -19.81 -5.10 5.13
N PRO A 755 -20.23 -4.49 4.00
CA PRO A 755 -19.31 -3.84 3.06
C PRO A 755 -18.46 -2.68 3.62
N ASP A 756 -19.00 -1.93 4.57
CA ASP A 756 -18.34 -0.78 5.20
C ASP A 756 -17.58 -1.14 6.50
N VAL A 757 -17.56 -2.44 6.85
CA VAL A 757 -16.90 -2.95 8.07
C VAL A 757 -15.67 -3.76 7.72
N PHE A 758 -14.55 -3.33 8.27
CA PHE A 758 -13.24 -3.97 8.19
C PHE A 758 -12.79 -4.42 9.57
N VAL A 759 -11.97 -5.45 9.64
CA VAL A 759 -11.49 -6.00 10.91
C VAL A 759 -9.97 -6.17 10.88
N GLY A 760 -9.34 -6.18 12.05
CA GLY A 760 -7.92 -6.51 12.13
C GLY A 760 -7.42 -6.65 13.55
N GLY A 761 -6.18 -7.13 13.71
CA GLY A 761 -5.64 -7.56 14.97
C GLY A 761 -6.31 -8.86 15.46
N ASP A 762 -6.36 -9.05 16.78
CA ASP A 762 -6.77 -10.32 17.38
C ASP A 762 -8.22 -10.73 17.10
N VAL A 763 -9.10 -9.80 16.76
CA VAL A 763 -10.50 -10.13 16.39
C VAL A 763 -10.58 -10.92 15.09
N TYR A 764 -9.54 -10.82 14.25
CA TYR A 764 -9.43 -11.53 12.97
C TYR A 764 -8.46 -12.72 13.07
N THR A 765 -7.27 -12.50 13.63
CA THR A 765 -6.21 -13.53 13.65
C THR A 765 -6.24 -14.44 14.86
N GLY A 766 -6.99 -14.11 15.92
CA GLY A 766 -6.74 -14.57 17.28
C GLY A 766 -5.54 -13.85 17.91
N PRO A 767 -5.24 -14.14 19.19
CA PRO A 767 -4.16 -13.47 19.91
C PRO A 767 -2.80 -13.65 19.21
N LYS A 768 -2.17 -12.51 18.89
CA LYS A 768 -0.84 -12.43 18.27
C LYS A 768 -0.02 -11.30 18.91
N PHE A 769 1.19 -11.07 18.40
CA PHE A 769 2.06 -10.01 18.89
C PHE A 769 1.65 -8.63 18.38
N ALA A 770 2.10 -7.58 19.09
CA ALA A 770 1.78 -6.21 18.73
C ALA A 770 2.18 -5.85 17.27
N ILE A 771 3.30 -6.39 16.79
CA ILE A 771 3.76 -6.14 15.41
C ILE A 771 2.82 -6.73 14.35
N ASP A 772 2.16 -7.85 14.63
CA ASP A 772 1.14 -8.43 13.74
C ASP A 772 -0.11 -7.53 13.69
N ALA A 773 -0.51 -6.98 14.83
CA ALA A 773 -1.62 -6.05 14.93
C ALA A 773 -1.33 -4.73 14.20
N ILE A 774 -0.10 -4.22 14.30
CA ILE A 774 0.37 -3.03 13.58
C ILE A 774 0.29 -3.25 12.06
N ALA A 775 0.78 -4.38 11.58
CA ALA A 775 0.72 -4.75 10.17
C ALA A 775 -0.73 -4.81 9.66
N ALA A 776 -1.62 -5.45 10.42
CA ALA A 776 -3.05 -5.51 10.09
C ALA A 776 -3.69 -4.12 10.05
N GLY A 777 -3.32 -3.22 10.97
CA GLY A 777 -3.80 -1.84 10.98
C GLY A 777 -3.42 -1.06 9.73
N LYS A 778 -2.19 -1.20 9.24
CA LYS A 778 -1.74 -0.58 7.99
C LYS A 778 -2.54 -1.09 6.79
N GLN A 779 -2.73 -2.41 6.69
CA GLN A 779 -3.50 -3.00 5.60
C GLN A 779 -4.98 -2.60 5.65
N GLY A 780 -5.57 -2.53 6.85
CA GLY A 780 -6.92 -2.00 7.05
C GLY A 780 -7.06 -0.54 6.58
N ALA A 781 -6.10 0.30 6.90
CA ALA A 781 -6.07 1.69 6.45
C ALA A 781 -6.04 1.82 4.92
N ILE A 782 -5.26 1.00 4.23
CA ILE A 782 -5.21 0.96 2.76
C ILE A 782 -6.58 0.57 2.19
N SER A 783 -7.22 -0.43 2.76
CA SER A 783 -8.54 -0.90 2.31
C SER A 783 -9.63 0.15 2.54
N ILE A 784 -9.64 0.76 3.71
CA ILE A 784 -10.61 1.80 4.07
C ILE A 784 -10.44 3.03 3.18
N HIS A 785 -9.20 3.50 2.96
CA HIS A 785 -8.93 4.59 2.03
C HIS A 785 -9.55 4.33 0.65
N ARG A 786 -9.36 3.11 0.13
CA ARG A 786 -9.91 2.73 -1.18
C ARG A 786 -11.43 2.58 -1.16
N PHE A 787 -12.00 2.11 -0.06
CA PHE A 787 -13.44 1.92 0.08
C PHE A 787 -14.20 3.25 0.15
N VAL A 788 -13.71 4.20 0.93
CA VAL A 788 -14.41 5.48 1.13
C VAL A 788 -14.29 6.41 -0.08
N GLN A 789 -13.30 6.19 -0.95
CA GLN A 789 -13.19 6.93 -2.20
C GLN A 789 -14.11 6.31 -3.26
N PRO A 790 -15.04 7.10 -3.83
CA PRO A 790 -16.05 6.57 -4.73
C PRO A 790 -15.47 5.80 -5.91
N HIS A 791 -16.11 4.70 -6.27
CA HIS A 791 -15.77 3.91 -7.45
C HIS A 791 -14.31 3.41 -7.51
N SER A 792 -13.69 3.22 -6.36
CA SER A 792 -12.33 2.70 -6.26
C SER A 792 -12.33 1.20 -6.00
N SER A 793 -11.38 0.49 -6.63
CA SER A 793 -11.16 -0.94 -6.38
C SER A 793 -10.33 -1.15 -5.11
N LEU A 794 -10.71 -2.12 -4.30
CA LEU A 794 -9.95 -2.50 -3.10
C LEU A 794 -8.63 -3.19 -3.43
N THR A 795 -8.51 -3.81 -4.61
CA THR A 795 -7.41 -4.71 -4.95
C THR A 795 -6.52 -4.22 -6.10
N ILE A 796 -7.09 -3.51 -7.08
CA ILE A 796 -6.36 -3.08 -8.28
C ILE A 796 -5.13 -2.23 -7.94
N GLY A 797 -3.94 -2.70 -8.36
CA GLY A 797 -2.67 -2.01 -8.15
C GLY A 797 -2.17 -2.00 -6.71
N ARG A 798 -2.76 -2.81 -5.82
CA ARG A 798 -2.28 -3.02 -4.46
C ARG A 798 -1.17 -4.06 -4.45
N ASP A 799 -0.09 -3.78 -3.73
CA ASP A 799 1.00 -4.74 -3.57
C ASP A 799 0.58 -5.85 -2.59
N PRO A 800 0.60 -7.11 -3.01
CA PRO A 800 0.30 -8.24 -2.13
C PRO A 800 1.44 -8.59 -1.18
N HIS A 801 2.59 -7.94 -1.24
CA HIS A 801 3.77 -8.18 -0.40
C HIS A 801 4.28 -9.63 -0.42
N TYR A 802 4.29 -10.26 -1.58
CA TYR A 802 4.91 -11.57 -1.70
C TYR A 802 6.43 -11.46 -1.70
N PHE A 803 7.07 -12.25 -0.83
CA PHE A 803 8.52 -12.34 -0.76
C PHE A 803 8.97 -13.77 -1.03
N VAL A 804 10.06 -13.91 -1.78
CA VAL A 804 10.75 -15.19 -1.92
C VAL A 804 11.53 -15.45 -0.65
N GLU A 805 11.33 -16.58 -0.04
CA GLU A 805 12.14 -17.00 1.10
C GLU A 805 13.52 -17.39 0.61
N LEU A 806 14.56 -16.81 1.22
CA LEU A 806 15.94 -17.04 0.84
C LEU A 806 16.51 -18.21 1.66
N ASN A 807 17.20 -19.13 0.97
CA ASN A 807 17.93 -20.20 1.62
C ASN A 807 19.23 -19.66 2.25
N LYS A 808 19.22 -19.47 3.56
CA LYS A 808 20.36 -18.94 4.33
C LYS A 808 21.55 -19.91 4.34
N ASP A 809 21.33 -21.20 4.20
CA ASP A 809 22.38 -22.22 4.24
C ASP A 809 23.22 -22.25 2.96
N ASP A 810 22.72 -21.67 1.88
CA ASP A 810 23.41 -21.57 0.59
C ASP A 810 24.14 -20.22 0.39
N ILE A 811 24.29 -19.40 1.43
CA ILE A 811 24.94 -18.10 1.34
C ILE A 811 26.42 -18.23 1.71
N ASN A 812 27.29 -17.57 0.93
CA ASN A 812 28.72 -17.47 1.24
C ASN A 812 28.96 -16.42 2.34
N ILE A 813 29.40 -16.89 3.51
CA ILE A 813 29.64 -16.07 4.70
C ILE A 813 31.08 -16.25 5.26
N GLU A 814 31.97 -16.85 4.51
CA GLU A 814 33.29 -17.24 4.99
C GLU A 814 34.25 -16.07 5.35
N ASN A 815 33.98 -14.90 4.80
CA ASN A 815 34.85 -13.72 4.95
C ASN A 815 34.39 -12.70 6.00
N TYR A 816 33.42 -13.05 6.84
CA TYR A 816 32.95 -12.14 7.88
C TYR A 816 33.60 -12.39 9.23
N ASP A 817 33.84 -11.33 9.98
CA ASP A 817 34.41 -11.40 11.33
C ASP A 817 33.45 -12.01 12.34
N ASN A 818 33.96 -12.44 13.50
CA ASN A 818 33.23 -13.02 14.61
C ASN A 818 33.06 -12.01 15.77
N SER A 819 32.75 -10.75 15.47
CA SER A 819 32.55 -9.76 16.53
C SER A 819 31.34 -10.09 17.41
N SER A 820 31.51 -9.93 18.72
CA SER A 820 30.48 -10.29 19.70
C SER A 820 29.26 -9.41 19.62
N ARG A 821 28.07 -10.04 19.77
CA ARG A 821 26.81 -9.33 19.92
C ARG A 821 26.83 -8.43 21.15
N GLN A 822 26.33 -7.21 21.02
CA GLN A 822 26.17 -6.31 22.14
C GLN A 822 24.93 -6.70 22.96
N VAL A 823 25.02 -6.50 24.28
CA VAL A 823 23.95 -6.80 25.24
C VAL A 823 23.62 -5.52 26.00
N PRO A 824 22.33 -5.23 26.24
CA PRO A 824 21.92 -4.06 27.02
C PRO A 824 22.37 -4.22 28.50
N MET A 825 22.72 -3.11 29.11
CA MET A 825 23.04 -3.07 30.54
C MET A 825 21.75 -3.14 31.36
N LYS A 826 21.77 -3.83 32.49
CA LYS A 826 20.69 -3.81 33.50
C LYS A 826 21.10 -2.90 34.65
N ASP A 827 20.21 -2.02 35.08
CA ASP A 827 20.40 -1.21 36.29
C ASP A 827 19.69 -1.89 37.47
N GLU A 828 20.48 -2.54 38.31
CA GLU A 828 19.97 -3.24 39.50
C GLU A 828 19.32 -2.31 40.52
N ASN A 829 19.67 -1.02 40.55
CA ASN A 829 19.04 -0.07 41.46
C ASN A 829 17.61 0.22 41.07
N ILE A 830 17.31 0.26 39.77
CA ILE A 830 15.96 0.39 39.27
C ILE A 830 15.14 -0.81 39.75
N SER A 831 15.60 -2.04 39.50
CA SER A 831 14.90 -3.26 39.91
C SER A 831 14.62 -3.34 41.42
N LYS A 832 15.54 -2.82 42.25
CA LYS A 832 15.40 -2.82 43.72
C LYS A 832 14.47 -1.72 44.24
N ASN A 833 14.55 -0.54 43.66
CA ASN A 833 13.84 0.64 44.18
C ASN A 833 12.45 0.82 43.55
N ASN A 834 12.26 0.33 42.32
CA ASN A 834 10.97 0.35 41.63
C ASN A 834 10.82 -0.90 40.73
N PRO A 835 10.27 -1.99 41.29
CA PRO A 835 10.18 -3.27 40.60
C PRO A 835 9.24 -3.26 39.37
N PHE A 836 8.46 -2.19 39.16
CA PHE A 836 7.57 -2.01 38.03
C PHE A 836 8.16 -1.16 36.89
N ARG A 837 9.44 -0.75 36.98
CA ARG A 837 10.17 -0.03 35.92
C ARG A 837 11.04 -0.98 35.11
N ASP A 838 11.27 -0.62 33.83
CA ASP A 838 12.20 -1.36 32.98
C ASP A 838 13.66 -1.11 33.44
N ALA A 839 14.31 -2.17 33.84
CA ALA A 839 15.72 -2.14 34.26
C ALA A 839 16.71 -2.32 33.11
N LYS A 840 16.25 -2.69 31.89
CA LYS A 840 17.09 -2.82 30.71
C LYS A 840 17.31 -1.46 30.08
N LEU A 841 18.51 -0.91 30.20
CA LEU A 841 18.87 0.37 29.62
C LEU A 841 19.02 0.28 28.09
N PRO A 842 18.67 1.34 27.33
CA PRO A 842 18.98 1.40 25.92
C PRO A 842 20.49 1.26 25.65
N PHE A 843 20.86 0.83 24.49
CA PHE A 843 22.26 0.83 24.04
C PHE A 843 22.88 2.22 24.12
N THR A 844 24.19 2.28 24.33
CA THR A 844 24.98 3.49 24.09
C THR A 844 25.26 3.67 22.60
N GLU A 845 25.63 4.87 22.17
CA GLU A 845 26.04 5.11 20.77
C GLU A 845 27.22 4.24 20.33
N GLU A 846 28.14 3.92 21.24
CA GLU A 846 29.26 3.03 20.96
C GLU A 846 28.78 1.60 20.72
N GLN A 847 27.84 1.10 21.55
CA GLN A 847 27.22 -0.21 21.35
C GLN A 847 26.46 -0.27 20.03
N VAL A 848 25.70 0.79 19.70
CA VAL A 848 24.98 0.87 18.41
C VAL A 848 25.95 0.80 17.23
N LYS A 849 27.06 1.53 17.27
CA LYS A 849 28.09 1.47 16.21
C LYS A 849 28.69 0.07 16.06
N LYS A 850 29.02 -0.58 17.17
CA LYS A 850 29.55 -1.95 17.16
C LYS A 850 28.53 -2.95 16.62
N GLU A 851 27.29 -2.86 17.10
CA GLU A 851 26.25 -3.82 16.74
C GLU A 851 25.81 -3.67 15.29
N THR A 852 25.63 -2.43 14.79
CA THR A 852 25.25 -2.18 13.41
C THR A 852 26.34 -2.59 12.40
N ALA A 853 27.63 -2.57 12.80
CA ALA A 853 28.74 -3.06 11.98
C ALA A 853 28.68 -4.57 11.73
N ARG A 854 28.00 -5.33 12.58
CA ARG A 854 27.79 -6.77 12.43
C ARG A 854 26.79 -7.13 11.32
N CYS A 855 26.03 -6.16 10.83
CA CYS A 855 25.04 -6.40 9.77
C CYS A 855 25.71 -6.77 8.45
N LEU A 856 25.35 -7.91 7.87
CA LEU A 856 25.94 -8.44 6.63
C LEU A 856 25.46 -7.70 5.37
N GLY A 857 24.41 -6.88 5.45
CA GLY A 857 23.85 -6.21 4.28
C GLY A 857 23.28 -7.19 3.25
N CYS A 858 22.48 -8.15 3.66
CA CYS A 858 22.05 -9.29 2.83
C CYS A 858 21.25 -8.88 1.58
N GLY A 859 20.46 -7.82 1.66
CA GLY A 859 19.57 -7.41 0.57
C GLY A 859 20.10 -6.24 -0.23
N ALA A 860 19.76 -6.19 -1.51
CA ALA A 860 19.91 -5.04 -2.37
C ALA A 860 18.76 -4.99 -3.38
N THR A 861 18.47 -3.80 -3.86
CA THR A 861 17.49 -3.60 -4.93
C THR A 861 18.05 -4.07 -6.27
N ILE A 862 17.21 -4.63 -7.11
CA ILE A 862 17.48 -4.97 -8.50
C ILE A 862 16.50 -4.26 -9.42
N VAL A 863 16.90 -4.03 -10.67
CA VAL A 863 16.07 -3.37 -11.69
C VAL A 863 15.81 -4.31 -12.85
N ASP A 864 14.55 -4.45 -13.25
CA ASP A 864 14.16 -5.03 -14.53
C ASP A 864 14.18 -3.93 -15.60
N GLU A 865 15.23 -3.89 -16.38
CA GLU A 865 15.46 -2.88 -17.44
C GLU A 865 14.35 -2.89 -18.51
N ASN A 866 13.73 -4.05 -18.74
CA ASN A 866 12.63 -4.18 -19.70
C ASN A 866 11.36 -3.46 -19.26
N LYS A 867 11.14 -3.38 -17.93
CA LYS A 867 10.01 -2.69 -17.33
C LYS A 867 10.32 -1.25 -16.97
N CYS A 868 11.57 -0.90 -16.75
CA CYS A 868 11.96 0.45 -16.36
C CYS A 868 11.55 1.45 -17.44
N ILE A 869 10.83 2.51 -17.05
CA ILE A 869 10.40 3.60 -17.93
C ILE A 869 11.24 4.86 -17.79
N GLY A 870 12.24 4.85 -16.91
CA GLY A 870 13.18 5.96 -16.71
C GLY A 870 12.54 7.22 -16.13
N CYS A 871 11.55 7.08 -15.23
CA CYS A 871 10.83 8.21 -14.63
C CYS A 871 11.57 8.93 -13.50
N GLY A 872 12.58 8.32 -12.88
CA GLY A 872 13.37 8.92 -11.82
C GLY A 872 12.75 8.89 -10.42
N ILE A 873 11.51 8.43 -10.24
CA ILE A 873 10.87 8.39 -8.91
C ILE A 873 11.70 7.57 -7.90
N CYS A 874 12.24 6.43 -8.31
CA CYS A 874 13.09 5.60 -7.43
C CYS A 874 14.34 6.33 -6.97
N THR A 875 14.92 7.18 -7.79
CA THR A 875 16.11 7.98 -7.46
C THR A 875 15.80 9.00 -6.37
N THR A 876 14.68 9.73 -6.49
CA THR A 876 14.27 10.74 -5.49
C THR A 876 13.84 10.14 -4.15
N LYS A 877 13.50 8.83 -4.12
CA LYS A 877 13.12 8.14 -2.87
C LYS A 877 14.30 7.43 -2.21
N CYS A 878 15.51 7.48 -2.77
CA CYS A 878 16.67 6.79 -2.23
C CYS A 878 17.53 7.73 -1.37
N GLU A 879 17.39 7.63 -0.05
CA GLU A 879 18.17 8.42 0.91
C GLU A 879 19.63 7.93 1.08
N PHE A 880 20.03 6.90 0.33
CA PHE A 880 21.36 6.30 0.34
C PHE A 880 22.13 6.55 -0.96
N GLU A 881 21.55 7.30 -1.89
CA GLU A 881 22.13 7.58 -3.22
C GLU A 881 22.59 6.30 -3.94
N ALA A 882 21.84 5.21 -3.72
CA ALA A 882 22.17 3.89 -4.23
C ALA A 882 21.54 3.59 -5.59
N ILE A 883 20.63 4.43 -6.08
CA ILE A 883 19.95 4.24 -7.35
C ILE A 883 19.96 5.57 -8.11
N HIS A 884 20.39 5.52 -9.37
CA HIS A 884 20.52 6.66 -10.26
C HIS A 884 20.02 6.32 -11.66
N LEU A 885 19.83 7.32 -12.50
CA LEU A 885 19.43 7.16 -13.88
C LEU A 885 20.65 7.28 -14.82
N GLU A 886 20.73 6.39 -15.80
CA GLU A 886 21.68 6.49 -16.92
C GLU A 886 20.92 6.60 -18.24
N ARG A 887 21.47 7.37 -19.19
CA ARG A 887 20.82 7.64 -20.47
C ARG A 887 21.16 6.55 -21.50
N ASP A 888 20.60 5.35 -21.32
CA ASP A 888 20.89 4.16 -22.15
C ASP A 888 20.15 4.13 -23.48
N LEU A 889 19.03 4.83 -23.58
CA LEU A 889 18.08 4.74 -24.68
C LEU A 889 17.81 6.12 -25.34
N PRO A 890 18.83 6.82 -25.86
CA PRO A 890 18.70 8.20 -26.36
C PRO A 890 17.64 8.35 -27.45
N GLY A 891 17.34 7.29 -28.18
CA GLY A 891 16.28 7.28 -29.21
C GLY A 891 14.85 7.48 -28.66
N ALA A 892 14.64 7.28 -27.36
CA ALA A 892 13.33 7.49 -26.72
C ALA A 892 12.96 8.97 -26.57
N SER A 893 13.95 9.88 -26.59
CA SER A 893 13.73 11.34 -26.52
C SER A 893 13.37 11.97 -27.86
N VAL A 894 13.43 11.21 -28.96
CA VAL A 894 13.06 11.72 -30.28
C VAL A 894 11.54 11.85 -30.35
N MET A 895 11.07 13.06 -30.59
CA MET A 895 9.64 13.39 -30.71
C MET A 895 9.22 13.37 -32.21
N ARG A 896 8.21 12.56 -32.53
CA ARG A 896 7.73 12.32 -33.88
C ARG A 896 6.25 12.59 -34.02
N LYS A 897 5.80 12.91 -35.22
CA LYS A 897 4.37 13.10 -35.51
C LYS A 897 3.63 11.78 -35.46
N SER A 898 2.42 11.79 -34.87
CA SER A 898 1.57 10.61 -34.72
C SER A 898 1.21 9.96 -36.05
N GLU A 899 1.14 10.73 -37.15
CA GLU A 899 0.87 10.23 -38.50
C GLU A 899 1.98 9.32 -39.03
N ASP A 900 3.21 9.51 -38.58
CA ASP A 900 4.38 8.74 -39.02
C ASP A 900 4.56 7.42 -38.25
N LYS A 901 3.73 7.11 -37.21
CA LYS A 901 3.91 5.97 -36.27
C LYS A 901 4.18 4.65 -36.98
N LEU A 902 3.42 4.30 -37.99
CA LEU A 902 3.55 3.03 -38.67
C LEU A 902 4.91 2.84 -39.35
N LYS A 903 5.52 3.92 -39.84
CA LYS A 903 6.84 3.93 -40.45
C LYS A 903 7.94 3.43 -39.50
N TYR A 904 7.79 3.71 -38.21
CA TYR A 904 8.79 3.42 -37.21
C TYR A 904 8.51 2.11 -36.43
N ILE A 905 7.24 1.70 -36.28
CA ILE A 905 6.90 0.49 -35.54
C ILE A 905 6.81 -0.77 -36.40
N LEU A 906 6.36 -0.67 -37.66
CA LEU A 906 6.18 -1.84 -38.53
C LEU A 906 7.48 -2.65 -38.76
N PRO A 907 8.64 -2.04 -38.96
CA PRO A 907 9.88 -2.80 -39.13
C PRO A 907 10.22 -3.65 -37.90
N ASN A 908 10.04 -3.11 -36.71
CA ASN A 908 10.26 -3.83 -35.46
C ASN A 908 9.21 -4.95 -35.26
N GLY A 909 7.95 -4.66 -35.56
CA GLY A 909 6.87 -5.65 -35.51
C GLY A 909 7.13 -6.85 -36.42
N ALA A 910 7.59 -6.60 -37.66
CA ALA A 910 7.99 -7.65 -38.60
C ALA A 910 9.16 -8.50 -38.07
N LYS A 911 10.18 -7.86 -37.49
CA LYS A 911 11.34 -8.53 -36.89
C LYS A 911 10.92 -9.41 -35.71
N GLN A 912 10.01 -8.91 -34.85
CA GLN A 912 9.49 -9.69 -33.71
C GLN A 912 8.64 -10.88 -34.17
N ALA A 913 7.75 -10.68 -35.14
CA ALA A 913 6.92 -11.75 -35.69
C ALA A 913 7.79 -12.90 -36.25
N ILE A 914 8.90 -12.57 -36.91
CA ILE A 914 9.88 -13.54 -37.40
C ILE A 914 10.54 -14.27 -36.23
N LYS A 915 11.01 -13.55 -35.20
CA LYS A 915 11.61 -14.16 -34.00
C LYS A 915 10.63 -15.13 -33.31
N ILE A 916 9.39 -14.72 -33.09
CA ILE A 916 8.35 -15.56 -32.45
C ILE A 916 8.09 -16.82 -33.29
N LYS A 917 8.02 -16.67 -34.61
CA LYS A 917 7.78 -17.80 -35.52
C LYS A 917 8.90 -18.86 -35.48
N PHE A 918 10.13 -18.42 -35.30
CA PHE A 918 11.30 -19.29 -35.25
C PHE A 918 11.77 -19.62 -33.84
N SER A 919 11.22 -19.02 -32.81
CA SER A 919 11.48 -19.42 -31.44
C SER A 919 10.91 -20.83 -31.25
N LYS A 920 11.76 -21.78 -30.85
CA LYS A 920 11.31 -23.13 -30.49
C LYS A 920 10.34 -22.97 -29.31
N LYS A 921 9.18 -23.58 -29.41
CA LYS A 921 8.28 -23.75 -28.26
C LYS A 921 9.09 -24.41 -27.14
N LYS A 922 9.49 -23.66 -26.16
CA LYS A 922 9.95 -24.18 -24.87
C LYS A 922 8.78 -24.19 -23.91
#